data_a86f3d9db4b63657afac43ffa2c7d167
#
_entry.id   a86f3d9db4b63657afac43ffa2c7d167
#
_cell.length_a   1.000
_cell.length_b   1.000
_cell.length_c   1.000
_cell.angle_alpha   90.00
_cell.angle_beta   90.00
_cell.angle_gamma   90.00
#
_symmetry.space_group_name_H-M   'P 1'
#
loop_
_entity.id
_entity.type
_entity.pdbx_description
1 polymer ?
#
loop_
_entity_poly.entity_id
_entity_poly.type
_entity_poly.pdbx_seq_one_letter_code
_entity_poly.pdbx_strand_id
1 'polypeptide(L)'
;MSLSLFATSPRGLEELLAAELTALGAQAVRLQPGGVAFAGSLALAYRVCLWSRLASRVLLELHAGPAGDADALYATVMMVDWRRHLDVDQTLAVDFTGTNSELIHTQFAAQRVKDAVVDQLRVGSARPSVDRARPDLRIHVHLRKRPGPVGQDRRDRSQERDEAVVAIDLSGESLHRRGYREAGAVAPLKENLAAALLIRAGWPAIAAAGGPLLDPMCGSGTLLIEAAWIAGDRAPGLGRDTFGFLEWRGHAADVWDELIAEARVRAEAGLQKIPDIRGYDAAGPAVAAAIANIEAAGLRGKIHVERRALSEQLATPVQKDRSPGLVVCNPPYGERVEAGEDLRPLYKAFGELLKMQHMGGEAAVLLEDREIGHAIGLRARKIHELYNGALPILLMRFTISAEAIVVPRDERPRSLGAQSFANRLAKNHKQLAAWAAREGITCYRVYDADVPEYAVAVDLYGEHAHVQEYAPPKDIDPDRAQIRLREVMRAVPETLGLQQSRVHLKTRMRSRGGEQYGRRETTGQRVEVTEGRCRFLVNFTDYLDTGLFLDHRPTRLMIGQMARGKRFLNLFAYTGTASVHAALGGAIQTTTVDMSTTYGEWTRDNFDLNGIRGSDHRIITAECRKFMAQELRRYGLIFLDPPTFSNSKRMAGELDTQRDHVELIKSAVRLLERGGVLIFSTNFRRFKLDTEALAELKIEDISRKTVPLDFERSPRIHQCWQIQRAE
;
A
#
# COMPACT_ATOMS: atom_id res chain seq x y z
N MET A 1 27.29 34.56 -30.01
CA MET A 1 28.00 33.45 -29.28
C MET A 1 26.98 32.48 -28.77
N SER A 2 27.26 31.19 -28.80
CA SER A 2 26.39 30.17 -28.18
C SER A 2 26.75 30.03 -26.71
N LEU A 3 25.77 30.19 -25.83
CA LEU A 3 25.92 30.08 -24.36
C LEU A 3 25.63 28.66 -23.91
N SER A 4 26.28 28.21 -22.84
CA SER A 4 25.94 26.98 -22.13
C SER A 4 24.88 27.27 -21.08
N LEU A 5 23.78 26.55 -21.11
CA LEU A 5 22.61 26.79 -20.30
C LEU A 5 22.12 25.48 -19.67
N PHE A 6 21.55 25.58 -18.46
CA PHE A 6 20.91 24.47 -17.77
C PHE A 6 19.54 24.88 -17.23
N ALA A 7 18.51 24.15 -17.59
CA ALA A 7 17.17 24.35 -17.03
C ALA A 7 16.86 23.25 -16.01
N THR A 8 16.57 23.63 -14.77
CA THR A 8 16.16 22.69 -13.72
C THR A 8 14.68 22.38 -13.83
N SER A 9 14.26 21.15 -13.49
CA SER A 9 12.85 20.74 -13.41
C SER A 9 12.59 19.84 -12.21
N PRO A 10 11.33 19.69 -11.78
CA PRO A 10 10.95 18.60 -10.92
C PRO A 10 11.33 17.25 -11.54
N ARG A 11 11.73 16.30 -10.69
CA ARG A 11 12.09 14.94 -11.12
C ARG A 11 10.94 14.27 -11.87
N GLY A 12 11.26 13.62 -12.99
CA GLY A 12 10.29 12.95 -13.88
C GLY A 12 9.70 13.86 -14.97
N LEU A 13 10.13 15.14 -15.04
CA LEU A 13 9.72 16.07 -16.09
C LEU A 13 10.83 16.37 -17.10
N GLU A 14 12.01 15.80 -16.97
CA GLU A 14 13.19 16.12 -17.78
C GLU A 14 12.95 15.90 -19.28
N GLU A 15 12.27 14.80 -19.66
CA GLU A 15 11.92 14.52 -21.07
C GLU A 15 10.95 15.56 -21.66
N LEU A 16 9.94 15.97 -20.89
CA LEU A 16 8.99 17.00 -21.30
C LEU A 16 9.67 18.34 -21.44
N LEU A 17 10.55 18.70 -20.49
CA LEU A 17 11.31 19.93 -20.55
C LEU A 17 12.26 19.94 -21.76
N ALA A 18 12.93 18.84 -22.08
CA ALA A 18 13.77 18.73 -23.25
C ALA A 18 12.99 18.97 -24.56
N ALA A 19 11.78 18.42 -24.67
CA ALA A 19 10.91 18.66 -25.81
C ALA A 19 10.45 20.13 -25.87
N GLU A 20 10.10 20.75 -24.74
CA GLU A 20 9.73 22.17 -24.65
C GLU A 20 10.90 23.07 -25.08
N LEU A 21 12.11 22.83 -24.56
CA LEU A 21 13.31 23.59 -24.91
C LEU A 21 13.64 23.48 -26.41
N THR A 22 13.53 22.29 -26.97
CA THR A 22 13.71 22.07 -28.41
C THR A 22 12.69 22.87 -29.25
N ALA A 23 11.43 22.89 -28.83
CA ALA A 23 10.38 23.67 -29.47
C ALA A 23 10.62 25.20 -29.35
N LEU A 24 11.26 25.67 -28.30
CA LEU A 24 11.67 27.06 -28.10
C LEU A 24 12.93 27.45 -28.93
N GLY A 25 13.61 26.50 -29.57
CA GLY A 25 14.77 26.72 -30.43
C GLY A 25 16.12 26.39 -29.79
N ALA A 26 16.13 25.66 -28.64
CA ALA A 26 17.35 25.24 -28.01
C ALA A 26 18.14 24.25 -28.85
N GLN A 27 19.49 24.37 -28.79
CA GLN A 27 20.43 23.48 -29.45
C GLN A 27 21.14 22.59 -28.45
N ALA A 28 21.73 21.48 -28.92
CA ALA A 28 22.51 20.53 -28.12
C ALA A 28 21.80 20.09 -26.82
N VAL A 29 20.48 19.88 -26.88
CA VAL A 29 19.63 19.51 -25.74
C VAL A 29 20.04 18.14 -25.22
N ARG A 30 20.34 18.04 -23.93
CA ARG A 30 20.78 16.79 -23.24
C ARG A 30 20.12 16.66 -21.89
N LEU A 31 19.49 15.50 -21.64
CA LEU A 31 18.95 15.15 -20.36
C LEU A 31 20.06 14.96 -19.33
N GLN A 32 19.86 15.51 -18.11
CA GLN A 32 20.72 15.31 -16.95
C GLN A 32 19.83 15.12 -15.69
N PRO A 33 20.37 14.54 -14.62
CA PRO A 33 19.63 14.45 -13.36
C PRO A 33 19.18 15.84 -12.89
N GLY A 34 17.87 16.00 -12.66
CA GLY A 34 17.27 17.24 -12.16
C GLY A 34 17.09 18.36 -13.18
N GLY A 35 17.31 18.08 -14.48
CA GLY A 35 17.09 19.10 -15.52
C GLY A 35 17.61 18.75 -16.90
N VAL A 36 17.84 19.79 -17.69
CA VAL A 36 18.24 19.65 -19.10
C VAL A 36 19.32 20.68 -19.42
N ALA A 37 20.47 20.20 -19.91
CA ALA A 37 21.51 21.06 -20.46
C ALA A 37 21.20 21.38 -21.93
N PHE A 38 21.42 22.61 -22.35
CA PHE A 38 21.20 23.05 -23.73
C PHE A 38 22.12 24.21 -24.09
N ALA A 39 22.16 24.54 -25.38
CA ALA A 39 22.94 25.66 -25.88
C ALA A 39 22.04 26.65 -26.65
N GLY A 40 22.41 27.93 -26.62
CA GLY A 40 21.68 28.95 -27.37
C GLY A 40 22.21 30.37 -27.18
N SER A 41 21.50 31.34 -27.74
CA SER A 41 21.79 32.76 -27.56
C SER A 41 21.24 33.30 -26.25
N LEU A 42 21.60 34.52 -25.87
CA LEU A 42 21.01 35.21 -24.72
C LEU A 42 19.50 35.44 -24.93
N ALA A 43 19.09 35.79 -26.15
CA ALA A 43 17.66 35.90 -26.51
C ALA A 43 16.90 34.60 -26.27
N LEU A 44 17.52 33.43 -26.57
CA LEU A 44 16.93 32.13 -26.23
C LEU A 44 16.83 31.91 -24.73
N ALA A 45 17.85 32.25 -23.95
CA ALA A 45 17.81 32.14 -22.51
C ALA A 45 16.65 32.96 -21.89
N TYR A 46 16.45 34.18 -22.37
CA TYR A 46 15.32 35.06 -22.01
C TYR A 46 13.99 34.46 -22.45
N ARG A 47 13.91 33.95 -23.69
CA ARG A 47 12.71 33.27 -24.20
C ARG A 47 12.36 32.06 -23.34
N VAL A 48 13.33 31.26 -22.89
CA VAL A 48 13.08 30.13 -21.99
C VAL A 48 12.58 30.62 -20.61
N CYS A 49 13.16 31.67 -20.03
CA CYS A 49 12.65 32.25 -18.78
C CYS A 49 11.19 32.74 -18.90
N LEU A 50 10.82 33.30 -20.05
CA LEU A 50 9.47 33.83 -20.30
C LEU A 50 8.45 32.73 -20.63
N TRP A 51 8.80 31.78 -21.49
CA TRP A 51 7.87 30.85 -22.14
C TRP A 51 7.87 29.44 -21.56
N SER A 52 8.93 29.02 -20.82
CA SER A 52 8.94 27.67 -20.27
C SER A 52 7.88 27.51 -19.19
N ARG A 53 7.03 26.50 -19.36
CA ARG A 53 6.01 26.10 -18.39
C ARG A 53 6.55 25.10 -17.38
N LEU A 54 7.63 24.40 -17.73
CA LEU A 54 8.14 23.23 -17.02
C LEU A 54 9.41 23.53 -16.22
N ALA A 55 10.25 24.46 -16.66
CA ALA A 55 11.47 24.84 -15.96
C ALA A 55 11.18 25.45 -14.58
N SER A 56 11.98 25.08 -13.60
CA SER A 56 12.00 25.74 -12.30
C SER A 56 13.00 26.90 -12.25
N ARG A 57 14.16 26.71 -12.89
CA ARG A 57 15.20 27.73 -13.03
C ARG A 57 15.88 27.58 -14.38
N VAL A 58 16.47 28.68 -14.86
CA VAL A 58 17.36 28.74 -16.02
C VAL A 58 18.70 29.29 -15.55
N LEU A 59 19.73 28.50 -15.69
CA LEU A 59 21.09 28.81 -15.23
C LEU A 59 22.00 29.05 -16.43
N LEU A 60 22.73 30.16 -16.44
CA LEU A 60 23.79 30.45 -17.38
C LEU A 60 25.12 29.96 -16.81
N GLU A 61 25.65 28.86 -17.36
CA GLU A 61 26.93 28.29 -16.94
C GLU A 61 28.08 29.18 -17.41
N LEU A 62 28.88 29.67 -16.46
CA LEU A 62 30.03 30.54 -16.71
C LEU A 62 31.35 29.79 -16.78
N HIS A 63 31.54 28.86 -15.82
CA HIS A 63 32.75 28.06 -15.69
C HIS A 63 32.49 26.72 -15.00
N ALA A 64 33.29 25.74 -15.34
CA ALA A 64 33.33 24.47 -14.63
C ALA A 64 34.78 24.05 -14.35
N GLY A 65 35.09 23.68 -13.11
CA GLY A 65 36.42 23.34 -12.70
C GLY A 65 36.50 22.49 -11.42
N PRO A 66 37.72 22.08 -11.01
CA PRO A 66 37.90 21.19 -9.86
C PRO A 66 37.33 21.80 -8.55
N ALA A 67 36.73 20.97 -7.72
CA ALA A 67 36.15 21.35 -6.44
C ALA A 67 36.22 20.21 -5.41
N GLY A 68 37.34 19.52 -5.30
CA GLY A 68 37.55 18.46 -4.32
C GLY A 68 37.50 18.96 -2.87
N ASP A 69 37.96 20.17 -2.64
CA ASP A 69 38.00 20.85 -1.34
C ASP A 69 37.64 22.34 -1.45
N ALA A 70 37.69 23.08 -0.33
CA ALA A 70 37.29 24.47 -0.25
C ALA A 70 38.27 25.43 -1.02
N ASP A 71 39.55 25.09 -1.13
CA ASP A 71 40.52 25.89 -1.84
C ASP A 71 40.43 25.68 -3.35
N ALA A 72 40.22 24.45 -3.80
CA ALA A 72 39.93 24.15 -5.19
C ALA A 72 38.64 24.80 -5.65
N LEU A 73 37.58 24.78 -4.82
CA LEU A 73 36.31 25.48 -5.09
C LEU A 73 36.55 27.00 -5.22
N TYR A 74 37.27 27.60 -4.30
CA TYR A 74 37.63 29.04 -4.34
C TYR A 74 38.37 29.38 -5.64
N ALA A 75 39.41 28.61 -5.98
CA ALA A 75 40.18 28.80 -7.19
C ALA A 75 39.33 28.69 -8.47
N THR A 76 38.41 27.70 -8.51
CA THR A 76 37.47 27.54 -9.62
C THR A 76 36.55 28.74 -9.79
N VAL A 77 36.01 29.29 -8.68
CA VAL A 77 35.15 30.49 -8.73
C VAL A 77 35.95 31.74 -9.16
N MET A 78 37.23 31.88 -8.79
CA MET A 78 38.11 32.97 -9.19
C MET A 78 38.43 32.97 -10.70
N MET A 79 38.23 31.86 -11.41
CA MET A 79 38.43 31.81 -12.87
C MET A 79 37.33 32.56 -13.65
N VAL A 80 36.22 32.91 -13.01
CA VAL A 80 35.18 33.76 -13.60
C VAL A 80 35.55 35.21 -13.43
N ASP A 81 35.53 36.02 -14.50
CA ASP A 81 35.68 37.46 -14.42
C ASP A 81 34.38 38.13 -13.92
N TRP A 82 34.22 38.21 -12.61
CA TRP A 82 33.01 38.73 -11.94
C TRP A 82 32.72 40.19 -12.25
N ARG A 83 33.74 41.01 -12.64
CA ARG A 83 33.53 42.40 -13.06
C ARG A 83 32.65 42.55 -14.27
N ARG A 84 32.47 41.49 -15.05
CA ARG A 84 31.55 41.45 -16.20
C ARG A 84 30.12 41.18 -15.81
N HIS A 85 29.88 40.77 -14.57
CA HIS A 85 28.59 40.25 -14.13
C HIS A 85 27.97 41.03 -12.99
N LEU A 86 28.79 41.69 -12.11
CA LEU A 86 28.30 42.34 -10.92
C LEU A 86 29.16 43.61 -10.63
N ASP A 87 28.52 44.66 -10.17
CA ASP A 87 29.18 45.86 -9.68
C ASP A 87 29.45 45.79 -8.17
N VAL A 88 30.37 46.66 -7.69
CA VAL A 88 30.83 46.68 -6.30
C VAL A 88 29.74 47.12 -5.31
N ASP A 89 28.77 47.88 -5.75
CA ASP A 89 27.63 48.43 -4.99
C ASP A 89 26.38 47.55 -5.05
N GLN A 90 26.39 46.55 -5.91
CA GLN A 90 25.28 45.61 -6.03
C GLN A 90 25.28 44.53 -4.95
N THR A 91 24.15 43.84 -4.83
CA THR A 91 23.93 42.76 -3.88
C THR A 91 24.02 41.39 -4.54
N LEU A 92 24.47 40.38 -3.83
CA LEU A 92 24.53 39.00 -4.32
C LEU A 92 23.94 38.00 -3.34
N ALA A 93 23.51 36.85 -3.88
CA ALA A 93 23.25 35.62 -3.10
C ALA A 93 23.93 34.44 -3.75
N VAL A 94 24.29 33.43 -2.97
CA VAL A 94 24.86 32.17 -3.45
C VAL A 94 24.03 31.00 -2.99
N ASP A 95 23.57 30.20 -3.96
CA ASP A 95 22.96 28.89 -3.75
C ASP A 95 23.98 27.81 -4.12
N PHE A 96 24.28 26.91 -3.19
CA PHE A 96 25.20 25.80 -3.40
C PHE A 96 24.46 24.47 -3.26
N THR A 97 24.64 23.58 -4.23
CA THR A 97 23.99 22.26 -4.25
C THR A 97 25.00 21.15 -4.52
N GLY A 98 24.75 19.96 -3.93
CA GLY A 98 25.69 18.84 -3.96
C GLY A 98 26.63 18.84 -2.77
N THR A 99 27.22 17.68 -2.49
CA THR A 99 28.20 17.46 -1.39
C THR A 99 29.24 16.45 -1.83
N ASN A 100 30.43 16.50 -1.23
CA ASN A 100 31.47 15.47 -1.32
C ASN A 100 32.07 15.20 0.08
N SER A 101 33.19 14.48 0.16
CA SER A 101 33.85 14.14 1.43
C SER A 101 34.38 15.37 2.21
N GLU A 102 34.75 16.42 1.52
CA GLU A 102 35.35 17.63 2.11
C GLU A 102 34.33 18.77 2.22
N LEU A 103 33.45 18.93 1.23
CA LEU A 103 32.41 19.95 1.19
C LEU A 103 31.06 19.35 1.66
N ILE A 104 31.01 18.96 2.93
CA ILE A 104 29.81 18.31 3.54
C ILE A 104 28.70 19.35 3.80
N HIS A 105 29.10 20.59 4.17
CA HIS A 105 28.15 21.65 4.54
C HIS A 105 27.96 22.64 3.40
N THR A 106 26.82 22.59 2.74
CA THR A 106 26.47 23.47 1.60
C THR A 106 26.53 24.97 1.97
N GLN A 107 26.19 25.32 3.21
CA GLN A 107 26.24 26.69 3.67
C GLN A 107 27.70 27.22 3.77
N PHE A 108 28.63 26.39 4.22
CA PHE A 108 30.05 26.73 4.25
C PHE A 108 30.61 26.88 2.82
N ALA A 109 30.26 25.96 1.92
CA ALA A 109 30.67 26.03 0.52
C ALA A 109 30.11 27.30 -0.16
N ALA A 110 28.83 27.64 0.08
CA ALA A 110 28.24 28.89 -0.42
C ALA A 110 28.99 30.15 0.11
N GLN A 111 29.42 30.13 1.37
CA GLN A 111 30.22 31.23 1.92
C GLN A 111 31.59 31.33 1.23
N ARG A 112 32.25 30.20 0.96
CA ARG A 112 33.53 30.16 0.26
C ARG A 112 33.42 30.70 -1.17
N VAL A 113 32.33 30.37 -1.87
CA VAL A 113 31.99 30.94 -3.19
C VAL A 113 31.81 32.46 -3.08
N LYS A 114 31.02 32.92 -2.12
CA LYS A 114 30.79 34.35 -1.87
C LYS A 114 32.15 35.09 -1.61
N ASP A 115 33.02 34.50 -0.80
CA ASP A 115 34.34 35.12 -0.48
C ASP A 115 35.19 35.31 -1.75
N ALA A 116 35.24 34.32 -2.64
CA ALA A 116 35.95 34.41 -3.91
C ALA A 116 35.41 35.54 -4.81
N VAL A 117 34.07 35.66 -4.91
CA VAL A 117 33.42 36.73 -5.70
C VAL A 117 33.74 38.13 -5.10
N VAL A 118 33.57 38.26 -3.78
CA VAL A 118 33.81 39.53 -3.06
C VAL A 118 35.28 39.94 -3.12
N ASP A 119 36.22 39.00 -2.96
CA ASP A 119 37.66 39.30 -3.00
C ASP A 119 38.11 39.80 -4.40
N GLN A 120 37.52 39.25 -5.47
CA GLN A 120 37.81 39.74 -6.84
C GLN A 120 37.23 41.13 -7.12
N LEU A 121 36.07 41.46 -6.53
CA LEU A 121 35.37 42.74 -6.79
C LEU A 121 35.75 43.85 -5.80
N ARG A 122 36.46 43.55 -4.72
CA ARG A 122 36.81 44.51 -3.68
C ARG A 122 37.66 45.65 -4.24
N VAL A 123 37.22 46.90 -4.01
CA VAL A 123 37.97 48.12 -4.32
C VAL A 123 38.09 48.95 -3.05
N GLY A 124 39.25 48.94 -2.42
CA GLY A 124 39.46 49.58 -1.11
C GLY A 124 38.56 48.96 -0.03
N SER A 125 37.70 49.77 0.57
CA SER A 125 36.69 49.33 1.54
C SER A 125 35.36 48.92 0.90
N ALA A 126 35.11 49.26 -0.36
CA ALA A 126 33.88 48.93 -1.06
C ALA A 126 33.88 47.44 -1.51
N ARG A 127 32.76 46.77 -1.33
CA ARG A 127 32.57 45.38 -1.69
C ARG A 127 31.07 45.09 -1.87
N PRO A 128 30.68 44.16 -2.73
CA PRO A 128 29.29 43.71 -2.83
C PRO A 128 28.72 43.21 -1.51
N SER A 129 27.47 43.51 -1.25
CA SER A 129 26.78 43.06 -0.04
C SER A 129 25.90 41.82 -0.33
N VAL A 130 25.42 41.17 0.72
CA VAL A 130 24.62 39.97 0.60
C VAL A 130 23.15 40.27 0.88
N ASP A 131 22.29 40.05 -0.10
CA ASP A 131 20.83 39.99 0.08
C ASP A 131 20.32 38.62 -0.36
N ARG A 132 19.82 37.81 0.60
CA ARG A 132 19.31 36.48 0.29
C ARG A 132 17.91 36.51 -0.29
N ALA A 133 17.14 37.53 0.00
CA ALA A 133 15.73 37.62 -0.40
C ALA A 133 15.60 38.14 -1.84
N ARG A 134 16.26 39.31 -2.13
CA ARG A 134 16.16 39.99 -3.43
C ARG A 134 17.54 40.46 -3.88
N PRO A 135 18.47 39.55 -4.21
CA PRO A 135 19.77 39.92 -4.72
C PRO A 135 19.66 40.47 -6.14
N ASP A 136 20.55 41.43 -6.48
CA ASP A 136 20.72 41.88 -7.86
C ASP A 136 21.28 40.77 -8.76
N LEU A 137 22.16 39.91 -8.17
CA LEU A 137 22.67 38.74 -8.86
C LEU A 137 22.61 37.49 -7.95
N ARG A 138 22.01 36.43 -8.45
CA ARG A 138 22.00 35.11 -7.80
C ARG A 138 22.99 34.17 -8.48
N ILE A 139 24.00 33.74 -7.74
CA ILE A 139 25.01 32.80 -8.20
C ILE A 139 24.59 31.40 -7.76
N HIS A 140 24.56 30.46 -8.70
CA HIS A 140 24.27 29.05 -8.42
C HIS A 140 25.51 28.22 -8.68
N VAL A 141 25.95 27.44 -7.68
CA VAL A 141 27.06 26.51 -7.83
C VAL A 141 26.57 25.09 -7.56
N HIS A 142 26.84 24.21 -8.51
CA HIS A 142 26.47 22.81 -8.41
C HIS A 142 27.70 21.92 -8.43
N LEU A 143 27.87 21.13 -7.36
CA LEU A 143 28.93 20.13 -7.26
C LEU A 143 28.45 18.83 -7.92
N ARG A 144 29.22 18.37 -8.91
CA ARG A 144 28.93 17.11 -9.62
C ARG A 144 30.19 16.24 -9.72
N LYS A 145 29.99 14.95 -9.96
CA LYS A 145 31.10 14.05 -10.28
C LYS A 145 31.32 14.00 -11.79
N ARG A 146 32.52 14.30 -12.23
CA ARG A 146 32.92 14.18 -13.64
C ARG A 146 33.35 12.75 -13.92
N PRO A 147 32.83 12.08 -14.95
CA PRO A 147 33.34 10.79 -15.40
C PRO A 147 34.84 10.90 -15.77
N GLY A 148 35.61 9.91 -15.40
CA GLY A 148 37.01 9.80 -15.83
C GLY A 148 37.17 9.76 -17.37
N PRO A 149 38.39 9.88 -17.91
CA PRO A 149 38.63 9.93 -19.35
C PRO A 149 38.02 8.74 -20.10
N VAL A 150 37.48 9.01 -21.29
CA VAL A 150 36.89 7.98 -22.16
C VAL A 150 37.94 6.95 -22.52
N GLY A 151 37.76 5.69 -22.10
CA GLY A 151 38.67 4.55 -22.41
C GLY A 151 38.99 3.65 -21.22
N GLN A 152 38.56 3.97 -20.03
CA GLN A 152 38.71 3.14 -18.82
C GLN A 152 37.37 2.59 -18.32
N ASP A 153 37.43 1.45 -17.65
CA ASP A 153 36.25 0.70 -17.20
C ASP A 153 35.28 1.60 -16.40
N ARG A 154 34.06 1.79 -16.89
CA ARG A 154 32.98 2.59 -16.24
C ARG A 154 32.62 2.11 -14.83
N ARG A 155 33.20 1.01 -14.37
CA ARG A 155 32.98 0.44 -13.03
C ARG A 155 33.99 0.94 -11.98
N ASP A 156 35.09 1.57 -12.40
CA ASP A 156 36.08 2.13 -11.48
C ASP A 156 35.72 3.57 -11.09
N ARG A 157 34.98 3.74 -10.00
CA ARG A 157 34.60 5.04 -9.42
C ARG A 157 35.75 5.78 -8.74
N SER A 158 36.93 5.16 -8.59
CA SER A 158 38.08 5.78 -7.89
C SER A 158 38.71 6.96 -8.66
N GLN A 159 38.31 7.15 -9.94
CA GLN A 159 38.81 8.22 -10.80
C GLN A 159 37.78 9.35 -11.07
N GLU A 160 36.60 9.29 -10.45
CA GLU A 160 35.65 10.40 -10.50
C GLU A 160 36.21 11.61 -9.76
N ARG A 161 36.34 12.76 -10.45
CA ARG A 161 36.81 14.03 -9.85
C ARG A 161 35.61 14.92 -9.55
N ASP A 162 35.60 15.50 -8.38
CA ASP A 162 34.58 16.50 -8.03
C ASP A 162 34.80 17.78 -8.85
N GLU A 163 33.77 18.22 -9.52
CA GLU A 163 33.75 19.40 -10.38
C GLU A 163 32.61 20.34 -9.91
N ALA A 164 32.91 21.62 -9.72
CA ALA A 164 31.90 22.65 -9.50
C ALA A 164 31.54 23.32 -10.84
N VAL A 165 30.26 23.45 -11.11
CA VAL A 165 29.72 24.27 -12.19
C VAL A 165 29.24 25.59 -11.58
N VAL A 166 29.83 26.68 -11.99
CA VAL A 166 29.52 28.05 -11.54
C VAL A 166 28.61 28.69 -12.55
N ALA A 167 27.42 29.13 -12.15
CA ALA A 167 26.39 29.67 -13.01
C ALA A 167 25.72 30.91 -12.40
N ILE A 168 25.11 31.74 -13.26
CA ILE A 168 24.17 32.78 -12.88
C ILE A 168 22.75 32.24 -13.03
N ASP A 169 21.90 32.44 -12.03
CA ASP A 169 20.48 32.15 -12.10
C ASP A 169 19.73 33.30 -12.80
N LEU A 170 19.35 33.05 -14.04
CA LEU A 170 18.59 34.02 -14.83
C LEU A 170 17.12 34.15 -14.40
N SER A 171 16.63 33.21 -13.62
CA SER A 171 15.22 33.16 -13.19
C SER A 171 14.90 34.10 -12.03
N GLY A 172 15.86 34.31 -11.13
CA GLY A 172 15.66 34.99 -9.84
C GLY A 172 14.86 34.09 -8.88
N GLU A 173 13.57 34.36 -8.71
CA GLU A 173 12.66 33.41 -8.07
C GLU A 173 12.34 32.24 -9.00
N SER A 174 11.95 31.10 -8.43
CA SER A 174 11.58 29.91 -9.22
C SER A 174 10.46 30.22 -10.21
N LEU A 175 10.63 29.82 -11.49
CA LEU A 175 9.71 30.14 -12.58
C LEU A 175 8.29 29.60 -12.39
N HIS A 176 8.08 28.60 -11.52
CA HIS A 176 6.72 28.16 -11.21
C HIS A 176 5.91 29.24 -10.48
N ARG A 177 6.54 30.22 -9.83
CA ARG A 177 5.84 31.38 -9.26
C ARG A 177 5.46 32.34 -10.40
N ARG A 178 4.24 32.21 -10.89
CA ARG A 178 3.77 32.96 -12.07
C ARG A 178 3.29 34.39 -11.77
N GLY A 179 3.14 34.74 -10.49
CA GLY A 179 2.65 36.06 -10.05
C GLY A 179 1.15 36.17 -9.79
N TYR A 180 0.33 35.20 -10.19
CA TYR A 180 -1.13 35.28 -10.00
C TYR A 180 -1.61 34.74 -8.65
N ARG A 181 -0.78 34.05 -7.89
CA ARG A 181 -1.21 33.39 -6.66
C ARG A 181 -1.11 34.34 -5.48
N GLU A 182 -2.24 34.55 -4.79
CA GLU A 182 -2.25 35.26 -3.51
C GLU A 182 -1.77 34.37 -2.36
N ALA A 183 -1.13 34.96 -1.33
CA ALA A 183 -0.65 34.25 -0.18
C ALA A 183 -1.82 33.63 0.63
N GLY A 184 -1.76 32.36 0.99
CA GLY A 184 -2.72 31.74 1.91
C GLY A 184 -3.29 30.36 1.55
N ALA A 185 -3.02 29.82 0.39
CA ALA A 185 -3.46 28.45 0.05
C ALA A 185 -2.57 27.38 0.69
N VAL A 186 -3.16 26.45 1.44
CA VAL A 186 -2.46 25.31 2.05
C VAL A 186 -1.96 24.37 0.95
N ALA A 187 -0.64 24.18 0.85
CA ALA A 187 0.07 23.23 -0.03
C ALA A 187 -0.52 23.09 -1.45
N PRO A 188 -0.52 24.15 -2.26
CA PRO A 188 -1.11 24.11 -3.60
C PRO A 188 -0.24 23.29 -4.57
N LEU A 189 -0.85 22.74 -5.64
CA LEU A 189 -0.12 22.15 -6.77
C LEU A 189 0.79 23.21 -7.39
N LYS A 190 2.09 22.90 -7.58
CA LYS A 190 3.00 23.82 -8.28
C LYS A 190 2.58 23.98 -9.73
N GLU A 191 2.68 25.20 -10.23
CA GLU A 191 2.21 25.59 -11.55
C GLU A 191 2.92 24.82 -12.69
N ASN A 192 4.22 24.57 -12.55
CA ASN A 192 4.96 23.76 -13.53
C ASN A 192 4.54 22.27 -13.51
N LEU A 193 4.13 21.75 -12.37
CA LEU A 193 3.58 20.40 -12.27
C LEU A 193 2.16 20.32 -12.86
N ALA A 194 1.34 21.36 -12.65
CA ALA A 194 0.02 21.50 -13.27
C ALA A 194 0.14 21.56 -14.80
N ALA A 195 1.05 22.38 -15.33
CA ALA A 195 1.33 22.44 -16.76
C ALA A 195 1.80 21.08 -17.32
N ALA A 196 2.70 20.39 -16.61
CA ALA A 196 3.17 19.06 -17.01
C ALA A 196 2.04 18.02 -17.07
N LEU A 197 1.10 18.05 -16.11
CA LEU A 197 -0.09 17.21 -16.10
C LEU A 197 -0.93 17.47 -17.35
N LEU A 198 -1.24 18.72 -17.63
CA LEU A 198 -2.04 19.13 -18.79
C LEU A 198 -1.38 18.72 -20.11
N ILE A 199 -0.07 18.95 -20.25
CA ILE A 199 0.69 18.56 -21.45
C ILE A 199 0.67 17.03 -21.62
N ARG A 200 0.94 16.28 -20.57
CA ARG A 200 0.88 14.81 -20.61
C ARG A 200 -0.51 14.27 -20.88
N ALA A 201 -1.55 14.96 -20.41
CA ALA A 201 -2.95 14.63 -20.68
C ALA A 201 -3.37 14.92 -22.14
N GLY A 202 -2.53 15.59 -22.93
CA GLY A 202 -2.84 15.92 -24.32
C GLY A 202 -3.65 17.21 -24.49
N TRP A 203 -3.74 18.03 -23.42
CA TRP A 203 -4.52 19.26 -23.43
C TRP A 203 -4.21 20.22 -24.59
N PRO A 204 -2.95 20.47 -25.01
CA PRO A 204 -2.68 21.38 -26.12
C PRO A 204 -3.41 20.98 -27.41
N ALA A 205 -3.48 19.71 -27.75
CA ALA A 205 -4.19 19.21 -28.92
C ALA A 205 -5.71 19.27 -28.75
N ILE A 206 -6.23 18.93 -27.56
CA ILE A 206 -7.66 19.00 -27.26
C ILE A 206 -8.15 20.44 -27.32
N ALA A 207 -7.42 21.38 -26.72
CA ALA A 207 -7.73 22.79 -26.74
C ALA A 207 -7.70 23.39 -28.18
N ALA A 208 -6.69 23.03 -28.98
CA ALA A 208 -6.59 23.44 -30.38
C ALA A 208 -7.77 22.94 -31.21
N ALA A 209 -8.36 21.80 -30.87
CA ALA A 209 -9.59 21.27 -31.47
C ALA A 209 -10.88 21.87 -30.88
N GLY A 210 -10.79 22.85 -29.95
CA GLY A 210 -11.94 23.48 -29.30
C GLY A 210 -12.58 22.61 -28.20
N GLY A 211 -11.95 21.52 -27.78
CA GLY A 211 -12.45 20.63 -26.73
C GLY A 211 -12.46 21.30 -25.36
N PRO A 212 -13.51 21.06 -24.52
CA PRO A 212 -13.64 21.66 -23.19
C PRO A 212 -12.73 21.01 -22.16
N LEU A 213 -12.51 21.72 -21.03
CA LEU A 213 -11.83 21.19 -19.86
C LEU A 213 -12.72 21.31 -18.61
N LEU A 214 -12.70 20.25 -17.79
CA LEU A 214 -13.33 20.25 -16.47
C LEU A 214 -12.32 19.84 -15.39
N ASP A 215 -12.30 20.60 -14.29
CA ASP A 215 -11.70 20.18 -13.03
C ASP A 215 -12.81 20.10 -11.95
N PRO A 216 -13.26 18.90 -11.56
CA PRO A 216 -14.39 18.73 -10.64
C PRO A 216 -14.03 18.98 -9.17
N MET A 217 -12.73 19.17 -8.83
CA MET A 217 -12.22 19.48 -7.49
C MET A 217 -11.06 20.47 -7.60
N CYS A 218 -11.36 21.67 -8.15
CA CYS A 218 -10.36 22.60 -8.70
C CYS A 218 -9.50 23.31 -7.64
N GLY A 219 -9.85 23.25 -6.36
CA GLY A 219 -9.13 23.95 -5.30
C GLY A 219 -8.97 25.45 -5.62
N SER A 220 -7.76 25.97 -5.60
CA SER A 220 -7.44 27.36 -5.93
C SER A 220 -7.32 27.66 -7.44
N GLY A 221 -7.73 26.74 -8.32
CA GLY A 221 -7.83 26.95 -9.77
C GLY A 221 -6.54 26.82 -10.57
N THR A 222 -5.46 26.27 -9.99
CA THR A 222 -4.15 26.21 -10.68
C THR A 222 -4.21 25.47 -12.01
N LEU A 223 -4.89 24.30 -12.09
CA LEU A 223 -5.04 23.55 -13.35
C LEU A 223 -5.86 24.32 -14.38
N LEU A 224 -6.89 25.03 -13.94
CA LEU A 224 -7.74 25.83 -14.83
C LEU A 224 -6.97 26.98 -15.45
N ILE A 225 -6.16 27.71 -14.66
CA ILE A 225 -5.37 28.85 -15.11
C ILE A 225 -4.28 28.40 -16.09
N GLU A 226 -3.51 27.37 -15.74
CA GLU A 226 -2.47 26.82 -16.64
C GLU A 226 -3.09 26.27 -17.94
N ALA A 227 -4.28 25.65 -17.86
CA ALA A 227 -5.00 25.18 -19.04
C ALA A 227 -5.41 26.34 -19.97
N ALA A 228 -5.95 27.40 -19.39
CA ALA A 228 -6.34 28.61 -20.16
C ALA A 228 -5.12 29.30 -20.79
N TRP A 229 -4.01 29.40 -20.07
CA TRP A 229 -2.77 29.98 -20.59
C TRP A 229 -2.11 29.13 -21.68
N ILE A 230 -2.23 27.80 -21.61
CA ILE A 230 -1.80 26.89 -22.68
C ILE A 230 -2.66 27.11 -23.93
N ALA A 231 -3.98 27.09 -23.77
CA ALA A 231 -4.92 27.25 -24.87
C ALA A 231 -4.85 28.66 -25.53
N GLY A 232 -4.67 29.70 -24.70
CA GLY A 232 -4.58 31.09 -25.09
C GLY A 232 -3.19 31.57 -25.49
N ASP A 233 -2.20 30.65 -25.64
CA ASP A 233 -0.83 30.97 -26.03
C ASP A 233 -0.19 32.10 -25.22
N ARG A 234 -0.50 32.17 -23.90
CA ARG A 234 0.06 33.17 -22.99
C ARG A 234 1.35 32.65 -22.37
N ALA A 235 2.41 33.42 -22.47
CA ALA A 235 3.67 33.10 -21.80
C ALA A 235 3.53 33.11 -20.27
N PRO A 236 3.93 32.03 -19.56
CA PRO A 236 3.73 31.92 -18.11
C PRO A 236 4.54 32.97 -17.32
N GLY A 237 5.66 33.44 -17.87
CA GLY A 237 6.48 34.47 -17.27
C GLY A 237 5.97 35.92 -17.42
N LEU A 238 4.93 36.14 -18.24
CA LEU A 238 4.44 37.49 -18.58
C LEU A 238 3.82 38.23 -17.37
N GLY A 239 3.39 37.52 -16.34
CA GLY A 239 2.84 38.10 -15.12
C GLY A 239 3.85 38.27 -13.99
N ARG A 240 5.14 38.06 -14.23
CA ARG A 240 6.19 38.20 -13.22
C ARG A 240 6.78 39.60 -13.25
N ASP A 241 7.00 40.17 -12.08
CA ASP A 241 7.58 41.50 -11.93
C ASP A 241 9.12 41.48 -12.05
N THR A 242 9.75 40.35 -11.72
CA THR A 242 11.21 40.24 -11.61
C THR A 242 11.75 38.96 -12.23
N PHE A 243 12.94 39.10 -12.85
CA PHE A 243 13.79 37.99 -13.29
C PHE A 243 15.23 38.26 -12.82
N GLY A 244 16.03 37.22 -12.60
CA GLY A 244 17.36 37.30 -12.06
C GLY A 244 18.39 37.95 -12.98
N PHE A 245 18.05 38.21 -14.24
CA PHE A 245 18.92 38.87 -15.20
C PHE A 245 18.66 40.38 -15.33
N LEU A 246 17.59 40.94 -14.75
CA LEU A 246 17.24 42.35 -14.97
C LEU A 246 18.32 43.32 -14.42
N GLU A 247 18.89 43.02 -13.28
CA GLU A 247 19.97 43.80 -12.65
C GLU A 247 21.36 43.26 -12.99
N TRP A 248 21.47 42.22 -13.81
CA TRP A 248 22.74 41.65 -14.25
C TRP A 248 23.44 42.59 -15.28
N ARG A 249 24.72 42.89 -15.11
CA ARG A 249 25.48 43.72 -16.04
C ARG A 249 25.49 43.23 -17.51
N GLY A 250 25.32 41.96 -17.72
CA GLY A 250 25.18 41.36 -19.06
C GLY A 250 23.80 41.43 -19.64
N HIS A 251 22.83 42.11 -19.01
CA HIS A 251 21.46 42.22 -19.47
C HIS A 251 21.38 43.03 -20.78
N ALA A 252 20.60 42.51 -21.75
CA ALA A 252 20.27 43.15 -23.02
C ALA A 252 18.80 43.56 -23.00
N ALA A 253 18.53 44.78 -22.54
CA ALA A 253 17.19 45.30 -22.32
C ALA A 253 16.34 45.34 -23.60
N ASP A 254 16.94 45.76 -24.70
CA ASP A 254 16.30 45.79 -26.02
C ASP A 254 15.78 44.43 -26.49
N VAL A 255 16.60 43.39 -26.31
CA VAL A 255 16.20 42.01 -26.63
C VAL A 255 15.06 41.52 -25.72
N TRP A 256 15.10 41.89 -24.44
CA TRP A 256 14.03 41.53 -23.50
C TRP A 256 12.70 42.24 -23.84
N ASP A 257 12.76 43.53 -24.13
CA ASP A 257 11.58 44.34 -24.48
C ASP A 257 10.88 43.84 -25.74
N GLU A 258 11.66 43.42 -26.75
CA GLU A 258 11.09 42.78 -27.96
C GLU A 258 10.35 41.46 -27.61
N LEU A 259 10.93 40.60 -26.75
CA LEU A 259 10.31 39.36 -26.35
C LEU A 259 9.03 39.58 -25.53
N ILE A 260 9.01 40.58 -24.65
CA ILE A 260 7.81 40.96 -23.90
C ILE A 260 6.73 41.51 -24.83
N ALA A 261 7.07 42.36 -25.80
CA ALA A 261 6.13 42.89 -26.80
C ALA A 261 5.48 41.74 -27.62
N GLU A 262 6.31 40.81 -28.13
CA GLU A 262 5.82 39.58 -28.80
C GLU A 262 4.86 38.80 -27.93
N ALA A 263 5.22 38.56 -26.68
CA ALA A 263 4.42 37.77 -25.74
C ALA A 263 3.07 38.42 -25.42
N ARG A 264 3.01 39.73 -25.29
CA ARG A 264 1.76 40.49 -25.08
C ARG A 264 0.82 40.38 -26.24
N VAL A 265 1.32 40.58 -27.48
CA VAL A 265 0.51 40.44 -28.71
C VAL A 265 -0.06 39.02 -28.83
N ARG A 266 0.76 37.99 -28.56
CA ARG A 266 0.29 36.58 -28.59
C ARG A 266 -0.75 36.28 -27.51
N ALA A 267 -0.56 36.78 -26.30
CA ALA A 267 -1.51 36.60 -25.20
C ALA A 267 -2.85 37.25 -25.50
N GLU A 268 -2.87 38.45 -26.07
CA GLU A 268 -4.11 39.15 -26.45
C GLU A 268 -4.88 38.43 -27.57
N ALA A 269 -4.19 38.06 -28.63
CA ALA A 269 -4.76 37.27 -29.71
C ALA A 269 -5.24 35.88 -29.25
N GLY A 270 -4.57 35.30 -28.26
CA GLY A 270 -4.89 33.99 -27.70
C GLY A 270 -6.14 33.96 -26.83
N LEU A 271 -6.55 35.07 -26.24
CA LEU A 271 -7.75 35.13 -25.36
C LEU A 271 -9.02 34.63 -26.04
N GLN A 272 -9.12 34.80 -27.35
CA GLN A 272 -10.30 34.37 -28.14
C GLN A 272 -10.26 32.85 -28.47
N LYS A 273 -9.12 32.21 -28.30
CA LYS A 273 -8.90 30.77 -28.58
C LYS A 273 -9.16 29.88 -27.39
N ILE A 274 -9.37 30.46 -26.21
CA ILE A 274 -9.59 29.69 -24.96
C ILE A 274 -10.97 28.99 -25.07
N PRO A 275 -11.02 27.63 -25.04
CA PRO A 275 -12.27 26.90 -25.09
C PRO A 275 -13.03 26.97 -23.75
N ASP A 276 -14.16 26.29 -23.63
CA ASP A 276 -14.92 26.19 -22.38
C ASP A 276 -14.09 25.49 -21.28
N ILE A 277 -13.74 26.22 -20.22
CA ILE A 277 -12.97 25.73 -19.07
C ILE A 277 -13.82 25.94 -17.82
N ARG A 278 -14.09 24.84 -17.12
CA ARG A 278 -14.92 24.85 -15.91
C ARG A 278 -14.22 24.20 -14.73
N GLY A 279 -14.43 24.78 -13.55
CA GLY A 279 -13.97 24.24 -12.27
C GLY A 279 -15.09 24.19 -11.25
N TYR A 280 -15.11 23.12 -10.47
CA TYR A 280 -16.01 22.97 -9.33
C TYR A 280 -15.21 22.61 -8.09
N ASP A 281 -15.69 23.03 -6.93
CA ASP A 281 -15.17 22.60 -5.64
C ASP A 281 -16.28 22.62 -4.58
N ALA A 282 -16.24 21.74 -3.62
CA ALA A 282 -17.21 21.70 -2.52
C ALA A 282 -16.95 22.82 -1.49
N ALA A 283 -15.69 23.24 -1.35
CA ALA A 283 -15.26 24.22 -0.35
C ALA A 283 -15.40 25.66 -0.87
N GLY A 284 -16.27 26.46 -0.23
CA GLY A 284 -16.45 27.87 -0.57
C GLY A 284 -15.15 28.69 -0.58
N PRO A 285 -14.26 28.56 0.43
CA PRO A 285 -12.97 29.26 0.42
C PRO A 285 -12.06 28.90 -0.76
N ALA A 286 -12.09 27.64 -1.23
CA ALA A 286 -11.33 27.21 -2.40
C ALA A 286 -11.84 27.88 -3.68
N VAL A 287 -13.16 27.95 -3.85
CA VAL A 287 -13.82 28.65 -4.96
C VAL A 287 -13.48 30.15 -4.96
N ALA A 288 -13.54 30.80 -3.80
CA ALA A 288 -13.18 32.22 -3.66
C ALA A 288 -11.70 32.45 -4.05
N ALA A 289 -10.79 31.60 -3.58
CA ALA A 289 -9.37 31.66 -3.97
C ALA A 289 -9.17 31.43 -5.47
N ALA A 290 -9.90 30.48 -6.08
CA ALA A 290 -9.82 30.23 -7.51
C ALA A 290 -10.27 31.47 -8.32
N ILE A 291 -11.35 32.11 -7.93
CA ILE A 291 -11.85 33.33 -8.59
C ILE A 291 -10.81 34.45 -8.49
N ALA A 292 -10.24 34.72 -7.30
CA ALA A 292 -9.21 35.73 -7.11
C ALA A 292 -7.97 35.44 -7.98
N ASN A 293 -7.48 34.20 -7.98
CA ASN A 293 -6.34 33.79 -8.80
C ASN A 293 -6.63 33.92 -10.31
N ILE A 294 -7.84 33.60 -10.77
CA ILE A 294 -8.27 33.75 -12.17
C ILE A 294 -8.29 35.22 -12.57
N GLU A 295 -8.76 36.11 -11.71
CA GLU A 295 -8.73 37.57 -11.96
C GLU A 295 -7.29 38.09 -12.00
N ALA A 296 -6.43 37.71 -11.04
CA ALA A 296 -5.00 38.07 -11.03
C ALA A 296 -4.25 37.51 -12.26
N ALA A 297 -4.67 36.36 -12.79
CA ALA A 297 -4.12 35.76 -14.02
C ALA A 297 -4.59 36.47 -15.32
N GLY A 298 -5.49 37.45 -15.23
CA GLY A 298 -6.08 38.16 -16.40
C GLY A 298 -7.06 37.32 -17.20
N LEU A 299 -7.77 36.37 -16.55
CA LEU A 299 -8.68 35.40 -17.18
C LEU A 299 -10.14 35.59 -16.78
N ARG A 300 -10.50 36.75 -16.24
CA ARG A 300 -11.89 37.08 -15.88
C ARG A 300 -12.84 36.84 -17.04
N GLY A 301 -13.92 36.08 -16.80
CA GLY A 301 -14.92 35.74 -17.83
C GLY A 301 -14.48 34.68 -18.85
N LYS A 302 -13.27 34.13 -18.75
CA LYS A 302 -12.76 33.04 -19.61
C LYS A 302 -12.85 31.66 -18.97
N ILE A 303 -12.94 31.60 -17.63
CA ILE A 303 -13.03 30.38 -16.83
C ILE A 303 -14.27 30.49 -15.94
N HIS A 304 -15.10 29.47 -15.95
CA HIS A 304 -16.25 29.37 -15.06
C HIS A 304 -15.88 28.55 -13.80
N VAL A 305 -16.07 29.12 -12.62
CA VAL A 305 -15.87 28.40 -11.36
C VAL A 305 -17.12 28.56 -10.47
N GLU A 306 -17.58 27.45 -9.89
CA GLU A 306 -18.78 27.41 -9.06
C GLU A 306 -18.58 26.47 -7.87
N ARG A 307 -19.20 26.82 -6.73
CA ARG A 307 -19.27 25.90 -5.59
C ARG A 307 -20.27 24.79 -5.91
N ARG A 308 -19.74 23.56 -6.10
CA ARG A 308 -20.55 22.38 -6.38
C ARG A 308 -19.82 21.13 -5.96
N ALA A 309 -20.41 20.36 -5.03
CA ALA A 309 -19.84 19.08 -4.60
C ALA A 309 -19.91 18.03 -5.72
N LEU A 310 -19.07 17.00 -5.67
CA LEU A 310 -19.04 15.93 -6.67
C LEU A 310 -20.38 15.19 -6.78
N SER A 311 -21.10 15.01 -5.66
CA SER A 311 -22.44 14.42 -5.63
C SER A 311 -23.48 15.26 -6.38
N GLU A 312 -23.38 16.58 -6.29
CA GLU A 312 -24.26 17.51 -7.01
C GLU A 312 -23.95 17.53 -8.52
N GLN A 313 -22.68 17.38 -8.87
CA GLN A 313 -22.26 17.24 -10.28
C GLN A 313 -22.83 15.97 -10.89
N LEU A 314 -22.82 14.84 -10.14
CA LEU A 314 -23.41 13.57 -10.58
C LEU A 314 -24.93 13.66 -10.79
N ALA A 315 -25.62 14.47 -10.00
CA ALA A 315 -27.08 14.66 -10.11
C ALA A 315 -27.49 15.55 -11.31
N THR A 316 -26.52 16.22 -11.97
CA THR A 316 -26.80 17.09 -13.12
C THR A 316 -27.10 16.26 -14.36
N PRO A 317 -28.17 16.58 -15.14
CA PRO A 317 -28.49 15.86 -16.35
C PRO A 317 -27.35 15.89 -17.39
N VAL A 318 -27.13 14.77 -18.06
CA VAL A 318 -26.11 14.63 -19.09
C VAL A 318 -26.47 15.50 -20.31
N GLN A 319 -25.58 16.40 -20.70
CA GLN A 319 -25.71 17.17 -21.94
C GLN A 319 -25.32 16.28 -23.14
N LYS A 320 -26.30 15.92 -23.98
CA LYS A 320 -26.12 14.95 -25.07
C LYS A 320 -25.17 15.43 -26.19
N ASP A 321 -24.99 16.76 -26.36
CA ASP A 321 -24.25 17.35 -27.47
C ASP A 321 -22.88 17.93 -27.05
N ARG A 322 -22.35 17.48 -25.91
CA ARG A 322 -21.06 17.98 -25.43
C ARG A 322 -19.91 17.31 -26.19
N SER A 323 -19.06 18.15 -26.82
CA SER A 323 -17.82 17.64 -27.44
C SER A 323 -16.93 16.90 -26.43
N PRO A 324 -16.28 15.81 -26.85
CA PRO A 324 -15.29 15.16 -26.02
C PRO A 324 -14.19 16.13 -25.57
N GLY A 325 -13.88 16.12 -24.29
CA GLY A 325 -12.91 17.05 -23.70
C GLY A 325 -11.97 16.35 -22.74
N LEU A 326 -11.35 17.12 -21.89
CA LEU A 326 -10.43 16.64 -20.86
C LEU A 326 -11.01 16.89 -19.48
N VAL A 327 -11.07 15.84 -18.64
CA VAL A 327 -11.30 15.98 -17.21
C VAL A 327 -9.96 15.85 -16.50
N VAL A 328 -9.55 16.90 -15.79
CA VAL A 328 -8.32 16.88 -14.96
C VAL A 328 -8.70 17.00 -13.51
N CYS A 329 -7.93 16.35 -12.63
CA CYS A 329 -8.20 16.47 -11.22
C CYS A 329 -6.94 16.28 -10.39
N ASN A 330 -6.81 17.10 -9.35
CA ASN A 330 -5.86 16.93 -8.26
C ASN A 330 -6.66 16.78 -6.96
N PRO A 331 -7.26 15.59 -6.70
CA PRO A 331 -8.10 15.34 -5.52
C PRO A 331 -7.34 15.59 -4.22
N PRO A 332 -8.02 15.71 -3.07
CA PRO A 332 -7.33 15.80 -1.78
C PRO A 332 -6.52 14.53 -1.51
N TYR A 333 -5.27 14.70 -1.06
CA TYR A 333 -4.35 13.64 -0.62
C TYR A 333 -3.37 14.18 0.42
N GLY A 334 -2.66 13.27 1.12
CA GLY A 334 -1.62 13.62 2.11
C GLY A 334 -2.16 14.46 3.25
N GLU A 335 -1.49 15.58 3.57
CA GLU A 335 -1.85 16.48 4.68
C GLU A 335 -3.22 17.16 4.54
N ARG A 336 -3.92 16.99 3.40
CA ARG A 336 -5.26 17.55 3.15
C ARG A 336 -6.40 16.62 3.57
N VAL A 337 -6.06 15.45 4.07
CA VAL A 337 -6.99 14.39 4.48
C VAL A 337 -6.76 14.09 5.95
N GLU A 338 -7.81 13.94 6.74
CA GLU A 338 -7.68 13.50 8.13
C GLU A 338 -7.06 12.09 8.17
N ALA A 339 -6.14 11.86 9.11
CA ALA A 339 -5.44 10.60 9.21
C ALA A 339 -6.43 9.44 9.41
N GLY A 340 -6.50 8.54 8.42
CA GLY A 340 -7.37 7.35 8.43
C GLY A 340 -8.68 7.50 7.63
N GLU A 341 -8.92 8.61 6.95
CA GLU A 341 -10.08 8.76 6.07
C GLU A 341 -9.97 7.85 4.82
N ASP A 342 -11.03 7.07 4.54
CA ASP A 342 -11.12 6.23 3.35
C ASP A 342 -11.57 7.05 2.12
N LEU A 343 -10.63 7.35 1.25
CA LEU A 343 -10.90 8.12 0.03
C LEU A 343 -11.52 7.29 -1.12
N ARG A 344 -11.63 5.97 -1.00
CA ARG A 344 -12.22 5.12 -2.06
C ARG A 344 -13.63 5.54 -2.49
N PRO A 345 -14.55 5.97 -1.58
CA PRO A 345 -15.86 6.47 -1.99
C PRO A 345 -15.78 7.72 -2.89
N LEU A 346 -14.84 8.64 -2.62
CA LEU A 346 -14.62 9.85 -3.44
C LEU A 346 -14.17 9.48 -4.84
N TYR A 347 -13.16 8.58 -4.96
CA TYR A 347 -12.66 8.13 -6.26
C TYR A 347 -13.66 7.29 -7.05
N LYS A 348 -14.52 6.53 -6.36
CA LYS A 348 -15.64 5.83 -6.98
C LYS A 348 -16.65 6.83 -7.57
N ALA A 349 -17.04 7.83 -6.80
CA ALA A 349 -17.95 8.89 -7.26
C ALA A 349 -17.34 9.66 -8.45
N PHE A 350 -16.03 9.97 -8.41
CA PHE A 350 -15.34 10.57 -9.53
C PHE A 350 -15.38 9.67 -10.78
N GLY A 351 -15.14 8.37 -10.62
CA GLY A 351 -15.23 7.40 -11.71
C GLY A 351 -16.65 7.31 -12.31
N GLU A 352 -17.70 7.40 -11.49
CA GLU A 352 -19.08 7.46 -11.99
C GLU A 352 -19.35 8.76 -12.78
N LEU A 353 -18.83 9.91 -12.32
CA LEU A 353 -18.91 11.17 -13.07
C LEU A 353 -18.30 11.03 -14.47
N LEU A 354 -17.11 10.43 -14.56
CA LEU A 354 -16.42 10.19 -15.84
C LEU A 354 -17.28 9.31 -16.76
N LYS A 355 -17.77 8.19 -16.27
CA LYS A 355 -18.55 7.22 -17.04
C LYS A 355 -19.91 7.76 -17.49
N MET A 356 -20.57 8.53 -16.63
CA MET A 356 -21.92 9.03 -16.93
C MET A 356 -21.93 10.27 -17.83
N GLN A 357 -20.95 11.18 -17.65
CA GLN A 357 -21.04 12.51 -18.26
C GLN A 357 -19.92 12.84 -19.26
N HIS A 358 -18.83 12.03 -19.32
CA HIS A 358 -17.65 12.36 -20.11
C HIS A 358 -17.20 11.24 -21.06
N MET A 359 -18.13 10.34 -21.44
CA MET A 359 -17.83 9.28 -22.40
C MET A 359 -17.29 9.85 -23.72
N GLY A 360 -16.25 9.22 -24.27
CA GLY A 360 -15.53 9.66 -25.47
C GLY A 360 -14.42 10.66 -25.21
N GLY A 361 -14.29 11.17 -23.98
CA GLY A 361 -13.24 12.11 -23.56
C GLY A 361 -12.00 11.43 -22.97
N GLU A 362 -11.08 12.27 -22.51
CA GLU A 362 -9.87 11.87 -21.79
C GLU A 362 -9.96 12.32 -20.31
N ALA A 363 -9.31 11.57 -19.40
CA ALA A 363 -9.16 12.01 -18.02
C ALA A 363 -7.71 11.86 -17.54
N ALA A 364 -7.30 12.75 -16.62
CA ALA A 364 -5.99 12.72 -16.00
C ALA A 364 -6.08 13.12 -14.53
N VAL A 365 -5.63 12.23 -13.63
CA VAL A 365 -5.81 12.37 -12.18
C VAL A 365 -4.48 12.17 -11.46
N LEU A 366 -4.18 13.04 -10.51
CA LEU A 366 -3.05 12.86 -9.58
C LEU A 366 -3.47 12.02 -8.38
N LEU A 367 -2.62 11.08 -7.97
CA LEU A 367 -2.88 10.10 -6.91
C LEU A 367 -1.59 9.82 -6.15
N GLU A 368 -1.71 9.45 -4.87
CA GLU A 368 -0.56 8.92 -4.10
C GLU A 368 -0.34 7.44 -4.36
N ASP A 369 -1.42 6.67 -4.53
CA ASP A 369 -1.39 5.21 -4.60
C ASP A 369 -2.21 4.66 -5.78
N ARG A 370 -1.71 3.59 -6.38
CA ARG A 370 -2.40 2.84 -7.46
C ARG A 370 -3.68 2.16 -6.98
N GLU A 371 -3.68 1.67 -5.74
CA GLU A 371 -4.83 0.95 -5.16
C GLU A 371 -6.07 1.86 -5.10
N ILE A 372 -5.88 3.11 -4.67
CA ILE A 372 -6.95 4.12 -4.66
C ILE A 372 -7.43 4.41 -6.10
N GLY A 373 -6.50 4.47 -7.06
CA GLY A 373 -6.82 4.68 -8.48
C GLY A 373 -7.73 3.60 -9.08
N HIS A 374 -7.68 2.38 -8.56
CA HIS A 374 -8.58 1.29 -9.00
C HIS A 374 -10.05 1.57 -8.67
N ALA A 375 -10.33 2.39 -7.63
CA ALA A 375 -11.70 2.76 -7.26
C ALA A 375 -12.42 3.60 -8.34
N ILE A 376 -11.69 4.26 -9.25
CA ILE A 376 -12.24 4.99 -10.40
C ILE A 376 -13.03 4.05 -11.32
N GLY A 377 -12.68 2.77 -11.37
CA GLY A 377 -13.38 1.79 -12.17
C GLY A 377 -13.17 1.95 -13.69
N LEU A 378 -12.07 2.56 -14.09
CA LEU A 378 -11.58 2.65 -15.47
C LEU A 378 -10.17 2.06 -15.58
N ARG A 379 -9.85 1.43 -16.72
CA ARG A 379 -8.50 0.96 -17.03
C ARG A 379 -7.63 2.15 -17.41
N ALA A 380 -6.54 2.38 -16.64
CA ALA A 380 -5.58 3.40 -16.97
C ALA A 380 -4.87 3.08 -18.30
N ARG A 381 -4.80 4.07 -19.20
CA ARG A 381 -4.05 3.98 -20.45
C ARG A 381 -2.54 4.09 -20.20
N LYS A 382 -2.15 4.99 -19.30
CA LYS A 382 -0.76 5.22 -18.91
C LYS A 382 -0.68 5.76 -17.48
N ILE A 383 0.39 5.38 -16.78
CA ILE A 383 0.71 5.88 -15.44
C ILE A 383 2.11 6.48 -15.50
N HIS A 384 2.27 7.68 -14.95
CA HIS A 384 3.56 8.37 -14.85
C HIS A 384 3.86 8.64 -13.38
N GLU A 385 5.09 8.38 -12.97
CA GLU A 385 5.59 8.78 -11.65
C GLU A 385 6.10 10.21 -11.74
N LEU A 386 5.65 11.05 -10.84
CA LEU A 386 6.00 12.47 -10.71
C LEU A 386 6.33 12.78 -9.26
N TYR A 387 6.87 13.97 -9.01
CA TYR A 387 7.24 14.39 -7.67
C TYR A 387 6.69 15.79 -7.37
N ASN A 388 5.90 15.92 -6.30
CA ASN A 388 5.49 17.21 -5.76
C ASN A 388 6.38 17.57 -4.56
N GLY A 389 7.50 18.24 -4.82
CA GLY A 389 8.57 18.40 -3.84
C GLY A 389 9.28 17.06 -3.59
N ALA A 390 9.26 16.57 -2.36
CA ALA A 390 9.81 15.26 -1.98
C ALA A 390 8.79 14.11 -2.10
N LEU A 391 7.50 14.42 -2.23
CA LEU A 391 6.44 13.43 -2.26
C LEU A 391 6.31 12.80 -3.66
N PRO A 392 6.45 11.47 -3.79
CA PRO A 392 6.13 10.77 -5.03
C PRO A 392 4.62 10.78 -5.24
N ILE A 393 4.18 11.05 -6.47
CA ILE A 393 2.79 11.04 -6.88
C ILE A 393 2.66 10.36 -8.23
N LEU A 394 1.48 9.82 -8.51
CA LEU A 394 1.16 9.14 -9.76
C LEU A 394 0.20 10.00 -10.58
N LEU A 395 0.52 10.20 -11.85
CA LEU A 395 -0.43 10.72 -12.83
C LEU A 395 -1.02 9.54 -13.59
N MET A 396 -2.28 9.23 -13.34
CA MET A 396 -3.02 8.22 -14.08
C MET A 396 -3.84 8.88 -15.19
N ARG A 397 -3.73 8.33 -16.41
CA ARG A 397 -4.44 8.82 -17.60
C ARG A 397 -5.42 7.76 -18.09
N PHE A 398 -6.61 8.20 -18.49
CA PHE A 398 -7.69 7.34 -18.94
C PHE A 398 -8.26 7.88 -20.23
N THR A 399 -8.55 6.98 -21.18
CA THR A 399 -9.52 7.25 -22.26
C THR A 399 -10.86 6.76 -21.75
N ILE A 400 -11.87 7.62 -21.73
CA ILE A 400 -13.18 7.30 -21.15
C ILE A 400 -14.02 6.62 -22.22
N SER A 401 -13.94 5.29 -22.30
CA SER A 401 -14.66 4.48 -23.27
C SER A 401 -15.31 3.27 -22.61
N ALA A 402 -16.26 2.65 -23.29
CA ALA A 402 -16.94 1.45 -22.78
C ALA A 402 -15.95 0.30 -22.52
N GLU A 403 -14.92 0.17 -23.38
CA GLU A 403 -13.90 -0.87 -23.25
C GLU A 403 -12.94 -0.61 -22.09
N ALA A 404 -12.81 0.64 -21.65
CA ALA A 404 -11.98 1.03 -20.50
C ALA A 404 -12.69 0.80 -19.17
N ILE A 405 -14.01 0.65 -19.16
CA ILE A 405 -14.77 0.41 -17.93
C ILE A 405 -14.34 -0.94 -17.33
N VAL A 406 -13.84 -0.87 -16.10
CA VAL A 406 -13.51 -2.05 -15.31
C VAL A 406 -14.76 -2.47 -14.57
N VAL A 407 -15.40 -3.52 -15.05
CA VAL A 407 -16.47 -4.17 -14.29
C VAL A 407 -15.86 -4.65 -12.97
N PRO A 408 -16.42 -4.25 -11.80
CA PRO A 408 -15.96 -4.74 -10.51
C PRO A 408 -15.85 -6.27 -10.52
N ARG A 409 -14.82 -6.79 -9.85
CA ARG A 409 -14.62 -8.26 -9.82
C ARG A 409 -15.87 -9.00 -9.34
N ASP A 410 -16.65 -8.37 -8.49
CA ASP A 410 -17.89 -8.92 -7.92
C ASP A 410 -19.04 -9.02 -8.93
N GLU A 411 -19.01 -8.25 -10.01
CA GLU A 411 -20.03 -8.27 -11.07
C GLU A 411 -19.64 -9.15 -12.28
N ARG A 412 -18.40 -9.66 -12.32
CA ARG A 412 -17.99 -10.56 -13.41
C ARG A 412 -18.63 -11.93 -13.20
N PRO A 413 -19.11 -12.58 -14.28
CA PRO A 413 -19.58 -13.95 -14.19
C PRO A 413 -18.46 -14.84 -13.62
N ARG A 414 -18.82 -15.82 -12.79
CA ARG A 414 -17.88 -16.80 -12.26
C ARG A 414 -17.28 -17.60 -13.42
N SER A 415 -16.02 -17.99 -13.30
CA SER A 415 -15.47 -19.00 -14.20
C SER A 415 -16.23 -20.32 -14.06
N LEU A 416 -16.20 -21.20 -15.07
CA LEU A 416 -16.83 -22.50 -15.01
C LEU A 416 -16.38 -23.32 -13.78
N GLY A 417 -15.08 -23.21 -13.44
CA GLY A 417 -14.54 -23.84 -12.24
C GLY A 417 -15.11 -23.24 -10.95
N ALA A 418 -15.11 -21.90 -10.82
CA ALA A 418 -15.67 -21.21 -9.67
C ALA A 418 -17.18 -21.46 -9.51
N GLN A 419 -17.92 -21.60 -10.62
CA GLN A 419 -19.33 -21.99 -10.59
C GLN A 419 -19.52 -23.43 -10.09
N SER A 420 -18.66 -24.35 -10.53
CA SER A 420 -18.67 -25.75 -10.06
C SER A 420 -18.35 -25.83 -8.56
N PHE A 421 -17.38 -25.06 -8.07
CA PHE A 421 -17.09 -24.93 -6.64
C PHE A 421 -18.30 -24.40 -5.87
N ALA A 422 -18.91 -23.29 -6.31
CA ALA A 422 -20.05 -22.68 -5.66
C ALA A 422 -21.25 -23.63 -5.60
N ASN A 423 -21.58 -24.33 -6.71
CA ASN A 423 -22.63 -25.30 -6.77
C ASN A 423 -22.41 -26.47 -5.80
N ARG A 424 -21.15 -26.95 -5.71
CA ARG A 424 -20.79 -28.02 -4.77
C ARG A 424 -20.92 -27.54 -3.32
N LEU A 425 -20.42 -26.35 -3.01
CA LEU A 425 -20.53 -25.74 -1.69
C LEU A 425 -21.98 -25.55 -1.27
N ALA A 426 -22.83 -25.01 -2.15
CA ALA A 426 -24.27 -24.84 -1.90
C ALA A 426 -24.98 -26.18 -1.64
N LYS A 427 -24.67 -27.20 -2.45
CA LYS A 427 -25.23 -28.55 -2.29
C LYS A 427 -24.84 -29.15 -0.93
N ASN A 428 -23.58 -29.10 -0.58
CA ASN A 428 -23.08 -29.61 0.69
C ASN A 428 -23.72 -28.86 1.88
N HIS A 429 -23.77 -27.53 1.80
CA HIS A 429 -24.35 -26.69 2.84
C HIS A 429 -25.83 -27.05 3.05
N LYS A 430 -26.64 -27.15 1.98
CA LYS A 430 -28.04 -27.54 2.06
C LYS A 430 -28.24 -28.91 2.73
N GLN A 431 -27.39 -29.87 2.41
CA GLN A 431 -27.43 -31.22 2.98
C GLN A 431 -27.05 -31.24 4.46
N LEU A 432 -25.95 -30.55 4.83
CA LEU A 432 -25.41 -30.58 6.18
C LEU A 432 -26.13 -29.62 7.14
N ALA A 433 -26.70 -28.50 6.66
CA ALA A 433 -27.38 -27.53 7.51
C ALA A 433 -28.61 -28.17 8.21
N ALA A 434 -29.38 -29.01 7.51
CA ALA A 434 -30.54 -29.72 8.09
C ALA A 434 -30.10 -30.71 9.20
N TRP A 435 -28.99 -31.40 9.00
CA TRP A 435 -28.38 -32.25 10.01
C TRP A 435 -27.85 -31.45 11.19
N ALA A 436 -27.08 -30.39 10.95
CA ALA A 436 -26.51 -29.55 11.97
C ALA A 436 -27.59 -28.91 12.87
N ALA A 437 -28.69 -28.43 12.27
CA ALA A 437 -29.83 -27.88 12.99
C ALA A 437 -30.49 -28.92 13.91
N ARG A 438 -30.66 -30.14 13.43
CA ARG A 438 -31.27 -31.25 14.22
C ARG A 438 -30.39 -31.63 15.42
N GLU A 439 -29.08 -31.65 15.24
CA GLU A 439 -28.10 -31.99 16.27
C GLU A 439 -27.70 -30.79 17.17
N GLY A 440 -28.24 -29.59 16.92
CA GLY A 440 -27.89 -28.37 17.63
C GLY A 440 -26.42 -27.94 17.41
N ILE A 441 -25.88 -28.15 16.21
CA ILE A 441 -24.49 -27.90 15.83
C ILE A 441 -24.42 -26.62 15.01
N THR A 442 -23.55 -25.70 15.42
CA THR A 442 -23.25 -24.46 14.65
C THR A 442 -21.88 -24.48 14.00
N CYS A 443 -21.06 -25.48 14.32
CA CYS A 443 -19.68 -25.60 13.86
C CYS A 443 -19.49 -26.89 13.08
N TYR A 444 -19.30 -26.83 11.76
CA TYR A 444 -19.12 -28.02 10.91
C TYR A 444 -18.42 -27.70 9.60
N ARG A 445 -17.80 -28.73 9.00
CA ARG A 445 -17.13 -28.63 7.69
C ARG A 445 -18.16 -28.72 6.56
N VAL A 446 -18.19 -27.74 5.66
CA VAL A 446 -19.11 -27.73 4.51
C VAL A 446 -18.45 -28.10 3.20
N TYR A 447 -17.11 -28.04 3.11
CA TYR A 447 -16.36 -28.38 1.91
C TYR A 447 -14.96 -28.88 2.26
N ASP A 448 -14.48 -29.93 1.60
CA ASP A 448 -13.15 -30.52 1.81
C ASP A 448 -12.56 -31.02 0.49
N ALA A 449 -12.01 -30.10 -0.32
CA ALA A 449 -11.40 -30.37 -1.62
C ALA A 449 -12.29 -31.23 -2.56
N ASP A 450 -13.60 -31.03 -2.51
CA ASP A 450 -14.58 -31.80 -3.28
C ASP A 450 -14.43 -31.64 -4.81
N VAL A 451 -13.88 -30.51 -5.24
CA VAL A 451 -13.51 -30.21 -6.64
C VAL A 451 -11.98 -30.14 -6.65
N PRO A 452 -11.28 -31.01 -7.41
CA PRO A 452 -9.83 -31.16 -7.34
C PRO A 452 -9.04 -29.87 -7.57
N GLU A 453 -9.57 -28.97 -8.43
CA GLU A 453 -8.94 -27.70 -8.73
C GLU A 453 -9.03 -26.69 -7.59
N TYR A 454 -9.94 -26.89 -6.63
CA TYR A 454 -10.17 -26.01 -5.49
C TYR A 454 -9.84 -26.74 -4.19
N ALA A 455 -8.53 -26.91 -3.98
CA ALA A 455 -7.96 -27.65 -2.85
C ALA A 455 -8.01 -26.81 -1.55
N VAL A 456 -9.21 -26.61 -1.03
CA VAL A 456 -9.48 -25.90 0.23
C VAL A 456 -10.41 -26.71 1.13
N ALA A 457 -10.33 -26.44 2.44
CA ALA A 457 -11.41 -26.77 3.36
C ALA A 457 -12.20 -25.50 3.70
N VAL A 458 -13.52 -25.62 3.85
CA VAL A 458 -14.38 -24.54 4.35
C VAL A 458 -15.13 -25.05 5.55
N ASP A 459 -14.86 -24.46 6.71
CA ASP A 459 -15.49 -24.78 7.99
C ASP A 459 -16.38 -23.61 8.42
N LEU A 460 -17.63 -23.88 8.79
CA LEU A 460 -18.54 -22.92 9.38
C LEU A 460 -18.38 -22.89 10.91
N TYR A 461 -18.48 -21.70 11.50
CA TYR A 461 -18.50 -21.43 12.93
C TYR A 461 -19.60 -20.38 13.18
N GLY A 462 -20.84 -20.83 13.31
CA GLY A 462 -22.00 -19.94 13.38
C GLY A 462 -22.11 -19.08 12.10
N GLU A 463 -21.98 -17.77 12.25
CA GLU A 463 -22.03 -16.82 11.12
C GLU A 463 -20.65 -16.51 10.51
N HIS A 464 -19.62 -17.26 10.87
CA HIS A 464 -18.27 -17.13 10.34
C HIS A 464 -17.89 -18.34 9.48
N ALA A 465 -17.13 -18.12 8.43
CA ALA A 465 -16.50 -19.18 7.64
C ALA A 465 -14.98 -19.10 7.77
N HIS A 466 -14.35 -20.23 8.03
CA HIS A 466 -12.91 -20.40 8.02
C HIS A 466 -12.51 -21.19 6.78
N VAL A 467 -11.75 -20.54 5.89
CA VAL A 467 -11.23 -21.13 4.65
C VAL A 467 -9.77 -21.50 4.88
N GLN A 468 -9.43 -22.77 4.72
CA GLN A 468 -8.09 -23.28 4.84
C GLN A 468 -7.60 -23.81 3.49
N GLU A 469 -6.56 -23.17 2.93
CA GLU A 469 -5.93 -23.63 1.70
C GLU A 469 -5.01 -24.84 1.98
N TYR A 470 -5.16 -25.91 1.21
CA TYR A 470 -4.20 -27.00 1.17
C TYR A 470 -3.05 -26.63 0.25
N ALA A 471 -1.81 -26.92 0.69
CA ALA A 471 -0.63 -26.65 -0.11
C ALA A 471 -0.75 -27.29 -1.51
N PRO A 472 -0.71 -26.50 -2.60
CA PRO A 472 -0.86 -27.04 -3.94
C PRO A 472 0.26 -28.04 -4.25
N PRO A 473 -0.01 -29.07 -5.08
CA PRO A 473 1.03 -29.92 -5.64
C PRO A 473 2.11 -29.09 -6.33
N LYS A 474 3.35 -29.62 -6.40
CA LYS A 474 4.51 -28.89 -6.95
C LYS A 474 4.41 -28.55 -8.44
N ASP A 475 3.53 -29.23 -9.16
CA ASP A 475 3.26 -29.10 -10.59
C ASP A 475 2.16 -28.10 -10.93
N ILE A 476 1.51 -27.47 -9.92
CA ILE A 476 0.54 -26.41 -10.15
C ILE A 476 1.24 -25.06 -10.17
N ASP A 477 0.99 -24.28 -11.23
CA ASP A 477 1.41 -22.90 -11.38
C ASP A 477 0.91 -22.03 -10.19
N PRO A 478 1.80 -21.35 -9.46
CA PRO A 478 1.43 -20.51 -8.32
C PRO A 478 0.39 -19.43 -8.64
N ASP A 479 0.45 -18.84 -9.84
CA ASP A 479 -0.50 -17.80 -10.26
C ASP A 479 -1.90 -18.38 -10.44
N ARG A 480 -2.02 -19.59 -10.99
CA ARG A 480 -3.29 -20.30 -11.08
C ARG A 480 -3.85 -20.67 -9.71
N ALA A 481 -3.02 -21.12 -8.78
CA ALA A 481 -3.44 -21.41 -7.41
C ALA A 481 -3.99 -20.14 -6.75
N GLN A 482 -3.32 -19.02 -6.90
CA GLN A 482 -3.76 -17.74 -6.34
C GLN A 482 -5.06 -17.22 -6.98
N ILE A 483 -5.26 -17.41 -8.28
CA ILE A 483 -6.54 -17.08 -8.96
C ILE A 483 -7.67 -17.91 -8.36
N ARG A 484 -7.50 -19.23 -8.23
CA ARG A 484 -8.50 -20.15 -7.66
C ARG A 484 -8.84 -19.80 -6.22
N LEU A 485 -7.85 -19.46 -5.40
CA LEU A 485 -8.07 -19.03 -4.03
C LEU A 485 -8.92 -17.74 -3.96
N ARG A 486 -8.67 -16.77 -4.85
CA ARG A 486 -9.50 -15.56 -4.96
C ARG A 486 -10.93 -15.89 -5.38
N GLU A 487 -11.12 -16.84 -6.28
CA GLU A 487 -12.45 -17.33 -6.69
C GLU A 487 -13.19 -17.97 -5.51
N VAL A 488 -12.51 -18.76 -4.69
CA VAL A 488 -13.05 -19.33 -3.44
C VAL A 488 -13.49 -18.22 -2.49
N MET A 489 -12.61 -17.27 -2.19
CA MET A 489 -12.86 -16.17 -1.25
C MET A 489 -14.03 -15.27 -1.69
N ARG A 490 -14.32 -15.20 -2.97
CA ARG A 490 -15.49 -14.55 -3.51
C ARG A 490 -16.75 -15.43 -3.42
N ALA A 491 -16.64 -16.71 -3.80
CA ALA A 491 -17.78 -17.60 -3.89
C ALA A 491 -18.34 -18.00 -2.52
N VAL A 492 -17.50 -18.11 -1.49
CA VAL A 492 -17.90 -18.57 -0.13
C VAL A 492 -18.94 -17.63 0.48
N PRO A 493 -18.70 -16.30 0.65
CA PRO A 493 -19.71 -15.42 1.24
C PRO A 493 -21.00 -15.35 0.42
N GLU A 494 -20.89 -15.24 -0.91
CA GLU A 494 -22.04 -15.19 -1.81
C GLU A 494 -22.91 -16.46 -1.71
N THR A 495 -22.27 -17.64 -1.61
CA THR A 495 -22.97 -18.94 -1.60
C THR A 495 -23.60 -19.26 -0.25
N LEU A 496 -22.94 -18.85 0.84
CA LEU A 496 -23.36 -19.14 2.22
C LEU A 496 -24.19 -18.01 2.84
N GLY A 497 -24.37 -16.87 2.14
CA GLY A 497 -25.12 -15.71 2.64
C GLY A 497 -24.39 -14.96 3.77
N LEU A 498 -23.06 -14.99 3.78
CA LEU A 498 -22.22 -14.36 4.81
C LEU A 498 -21.72 -12.99 4.36
N GLN A 499 -21.45 -12.11 5.32
CA GLN A 499 -20.70 -10.88 5.04
C GLN A 499 -19.24 -11.23 4.74
N GLN A 500 -18.58 -10.51 3.83
CA GLN A 500 -17.17 -10.73 3.46
C GLN A 500 -16.22 -10.65 4.67
N SER A 501 -16.48 -9.75 5.61
CA SER A 501 -15.73 -9.59 6.85
C SER A 501 -15.78 -10.79 7.80
N ARG A 502 -16.74 -11.70 7.60
CA ARG A 502 -16.91 -12.93 8.39
C ARG A 502 -16.27 -14.16 7.74
N VAL A 503 -15.58 -13.99 6.61
CA VAL A 503 -14.85 -15.06 5.93
C VAL A 503 -13.36 -14.89 6.17
N HIS A 504 -12.76 -15.85 6.86
CA HIS A 504 -11.37 -15.83 7.32
C HIS A 504 -10.54 -16.84 6.53
N LEU A 505 -9.45 -16.35 5.90
CA LEU A 505 -8.52 -17.19 5.14
C LEU A 505 -7.31 -17.56 5.99
N LYS A 506 -6.94 -18.84 6.01
CA LYS A 506 -5.65 -19.32 6.51
C LYS A 506 -4.95 -20.19 5.49
N THR A 507 -3.73 -19.80 5.13
CA THR A 507 -2.86 -20.56 4.23
C THR A 507 -1.88 -21.38 5.06
N ARG A 508 -1.89 -22.72 4.89
CA ARG A 508 -0.86 -23.59 5.47
C ARG A 508 0.39 -23.54 4.60
N MET A 509 1.35 -22.71 4.97
CA MET A 509 2.70 -22.82 4.40
C MET A 509 3.39 -24.08 4.95
N ARG A 510 4.03 -24.85 4.04
CA ARG A 510 4.96 -25.93 4.46
C ARG A 510 6.18 -25.31 5.11
N SER A 511 6.16 -25.09 6.42
CA SER A 511 7.39 -24.75 7.16
C SER A 511 8.19 -26.02 7.46
N ARG A 512 9.45 -26.02 7.06
CA ARG A 512 10.44 -26.98 7.57
C ARG A 512 10.85 -26.50 8.96
N GLY A 513 10.30 -27.11 10.01
CA GLY A 513 10.74 -26.94 11.41
C GLY A 513 9.81 -26.09 12.28
N GLY A 514 9.33 -26.70 13.32
CA GLY A 514 9.08 -26.16 14.68
C GLY A 514 8.06 -25.08 14.99
N GLU A 515 7.56 -24.31 14.05
CA GLU A 515 6.72 -23.14 14.31
C GLU A 515 5.19 -23.35 14.10
N GLN A 516 4.72 -24.56 14.23
CA GLN A 516 3.31 -24.90 13.97
C GLN A 516 2.34 -24.26 14.99
N TYR A 517 2.82 -23.75 16.11
CA TYR A 517 2.03 -23.20 17.23
C TYR A 517 2.38 -21.75 17.59
N GLY A 518 3.10 -21.02 16.73
CA GLY A 518 3.44 -19.60 16.95
C GLY A 518 2.24 -18.67 16.78
N ARG A 519 2.19 -17.60 17.61
CA ARG A 519 1.21 -16.52 17.47
C ARG A 519 1.53 -15.70 16.21
N ARG A 520 0.54 -15.49 15.33
CA ARG A 520 0.70 -14.77 14.05
C ARG A 520 0.31 -13.31 14.12
N GLU A 521 -0.74 -12.99 14.88
CA GLU A 521 -1.27 -11.65 15.12
C GLU A 521 -1.58 -11.47 16.61
N THR A 522 -1.94 -10.27 17.01
CA THR A 522 -2.21 -9.90 18.40
C THR A 522 -3.55 -9.20 18.56
N THR A 523 -4.54 -9.58 17.75
CA THR A 523 -5.87 -8.95 17.80
C THR A 523 -6.63 -9.26 19.08
N GLY A 524 -6.40 -10.44 19.68
CA GLY A 524 -7.11 -10.91 20.86
C GLY A 524 -8.59 -11.22 20.63
N GLN A 525 -9.09 -11.07 19.39
CA GLN A 525 -10.51 -11.27 19.10
C GLN A 525 -10.88 -12.74 19.12
N ARG A 526 -11.82 -13.10 19.99
CA ARG A 526 -12.42 -14.44 20.06
C ARG A 526 -13.92 -14.36 19.81
N VAL A 527 -14.44 -15.34 19.10
CA VAL A 527 -15.84 -15.45 18.74
C VAL A 527 -16.44 -16.62 19.52
N GLU A 528 -17.61 -16.41 20.11
CA GLU A 528 -18.35 -17.46 20.79
C GLU A 528 -19.09 -18.33 19.75
N VAL A 529 -18.96 -19.67 19.93
CA VAL A 529 -19.65 -20.67 19.09
C VAL A 529 -20.24 -21.75 19.97
N THR A 530 -21.19 -22.54 19.42
CA THR A 530 -21.88 -23.59 20.19
C THR A 530 -21.71 -24.96 19.55
N GLU A 531 -21.56 -25.99 20.41
CA GLU A 531 -21.57 -27.40 20.05
C GLU A 531 -22.49 -28.12 21.02
N GLY A 532 -23.72 -28.40 20.60
CA GLY A 532 -24.77 -28.88 21.47
C GLY A 532 -25.04 -27.90 22.62
N ARG A 533 -24.91 -28.35 23.86
CA ARG A 533 -25.06 -27.49 25.06
C ARG A 533 -23.77 -26.77 25.51
N CYS A 534 -22.66 -27.02 24.86
CA CYS A 534 -21.38 -26.44 25.21
C CYS A 534 -21.12 -25.17 24.37
N ARG A 535 -20.50 -24.15 25.00
CA ARG A 535 -20.09 -22.92 24.36
C ARG A 535 -18.57 -22.86 24.32
N PHE A 536 -17.99 -22.39 23.21
CA PHE A 536 -16.56 -22.29 23.04
C PHE A 536 -16.16 -20.98 22.42
N LEU A 537 -14.97 -20.51 22.81
CA LEU A 537 -14.33 -19.37 22.17
C LEU A 537 -13.41 -19.87 21.05
N VAL A 538 -13.55 -19.33 19.86
CA VAL A 538 -12.68 -19.60 18.71
C VAL A 538 -11.97 -18.32 18.26
N ASN A 539 -10.80 -18.48 17.65
CA ASN A 539 -10.00 -17.37 17.13
C ASN A 539 -9.63 -17.65 15.67
N PHE A 540 -9.90 -16.68 14.79
CA PHE A 540 -9.67 -16.83 13.35
C PHE A 540 -8.39 -16.13 12.86
N THR A 541 -7.72 -15.33 13.67
CA THR A 541 -6.62 -14.45 13.25
C THR A 541 -5.28 -14.81 13.88
N ASP A 542 -5.24 -14.95 15.20
CA ASP A 542 -3.98 -14.96 15.96
C ASP A 542 -3.23 -16.31 15.90
N TYR A 543 -3.92 -17.42 15.73
CA TYR A 543 -3.35 -18.77 15.75
C TYR A 543 -3.62 -19.53 14.46
N LEU A 544 -2.84 -20.56 14.17
CA LEU A 544 -3.04 -21.42 13.01
C LEU A 544 -4.37 -22.19 13.10
N ASP A 545 -4.64 -22.79 14.25
CA ASP A 545 -5.86 -23.52 14.52
C ASP A 545 -6.88 -22.63 15.25
N THR A 546 -8.16 -22.91 15.07
CA THR A 546 -9.27 -22.05 15.55
C THR A 546 -9.55 -22.17 17.05
N GLY A 547 -8.99 -23.16 17.73
CA GLY A 547 -9.29 -23.46 19.13
C GLY A 547 -10.33 -24.57 19.31
N LEU A 548 -10.99 -25.05 18.23
CA LEU A 548 -11.97 -26.13 18.27
C LEU A 548 -11.76 -27.09 17.09
N PHE A 549 -11.34 -28.31 17.34
CA PHE A 549 -11.22 -29.36 16.31
C PHE A 549 -12.57 -29.98 16.02
N LEU A 550 -13.11 -29.74 14.84
CA LEU A 550 -14.47 -30.15 14.44
C LEU A 550 -14.64 -31.67 14.28
N ASP A 551 -13.58 -32.33 13.84
CA ASP A 551 -13.53 -33.79 13.66
C ASP A 551 -13.67 -34.59 14.96
N HIS A 552 -13.30 -34.01 16.11
CA HIS A 552 -13.42 -34.61 17.43
C HIS A 552 -14.79 -34.44 18.12
N ARG A 553 -15.79 -33.87 17.42
CA ARG A 553 -17.13 -33.62 17.98
C ARG A 553 -17.77 -34.86 18.57
N PRO A 554 -17.86 -36.03 17.86
CA PRO A 554 -18.47 -37.25 18.43
C PRO A 554 -17.67 -37.79 19.61
N THR A 555 -16.33 -37.69 19.59
CA THR A 555 -15.45 -38.06 20.72
C THR A 555 -15.78 -37.21 21.94
N ARG A 556 -15.91 -35.90 21.82
CA ARG A 556 -16.28 -35.00 22.92
C ARG A 556 -17.68 -35.29 23.48
N LEU A 557 -18.66 -35.54 22.60
CA LEU A 557 -20.01 -35.91 23.03
C LEU A 557 -20.01 -37.24 23.80
N MET A 558 -19.28 -38.24 23.31
CA MET A 558 -19.11 -39.53 23.96
C MET A 558 -18.44 -39.37 25.34
N ILE A 559 -17.38 -38.59 25.46
CA ILE A 559 -16.70 -38.24 26.71
C ILE A 559 -17.71 -37.61 27.69
N GLY A 560 -18.53 -36.65 27.24
CA GLY A 560 -19.57 -36.04 28.03
C GLY A 560 -20.57 -37.04 28.59
N GLN A 561 -21.01 -38.01 27.78
CA GLN A 561 -21.92 -39.08 28.21
C GLN A 561 -21.26 -40.03 29.21
N MET A 562 -20.00 -40.42 29.01
CA MET A 562 -19.23 -41.33 29.83
C MET A 562 -18.77 -40.76 31.14
N ALA A 563 -18.68 -39.42 31.26
CA ALA A 563 -18.04 -38.73 32.39
C ALA A 563 -18.89 -38.67 33.67
N ARG A 564 -20.20 -38.92 33.57
CA ARG A 564 -21.13 -38.81 34.71
C ARG A 564 -20.69 -39.62 35.91
N GLY A 565 -20.52 -38.93 37.03
CA GLY A 565 -20.09 -39.53 38.31
C GLY A 565 -18.62 -39.97 38.36
N LYS A 566 -17.81 -39.61 37.37
CA LYS A 566 -16.39 -40.02 37.30
C LYS A 566 -15.44 -38.84 37.47
N ARG A 567 -14.22 -39.14 37.88
CA ARG A 567 -13.06 -38.23 37.74
C ARG A 567 -12.54 -38.34 36.31
N PHE A 568 -12.42 -37.21 35.63
CA PHE A 568 -11.95 -37.14 34.26
C PHE A 568 -10.57 -36.49 34.15
N LEU A 569 -9.68 -37.10 33.36
CA LEU A 569 -8.36 -36.57 33.03
C LEU A 569 -8.27 -36.31 31.52
N ASN A 570 -7.88 -35.09 31.15
CA ASN A 570 -7.63 -34.69 29.77
C ASN A 570 -6.15 -34.36 29.59
N LEU A 571 -5.44 -35.14 28.78
CA LEU A 571 -4.02 -35.00 28.50
C LEU A 571 -3.79 -34.47 27.08
N PHE A 572 -2.85 -33.56 26.88
CA PHE A 572 -2.66 -32.77 25.67
C PHE A 572 -3.95 -32.00 25.33
N ALA A 573 -4.45 -31.31 26.32
CA ALA A 573 -5.85 -30.88 26.36
C ALA A 573 -6.17 -29.71 25.45
N TYR A 574 -5.15 -29.05 24.87
CA TYR A 574 -5.32 -27.87 23.99
C TYR A 574 -6.18 -26.80 24.71
N THR A 575 -7.30 -26.38 24.12
CA THR A 575 -8.22 -25.39 24.69
C THR A 575 -9.24 -25.95 25.67
N GLY A 576 -9.09 -27.22 26.10
CA GLY A 576 -9.90 -27.87 27.11
C GLY A 576 -11.31 -28.25 26.69
N THR A 577 -11.63 -28.30 25.41
CA THR A 577 -13.00 -28.56 24.91
C THR A 577 -13.58 -29.90 25.35
N ALA A 578 -12.77 -30.95 25.43
CA ALA A 578 -13.21 -32.25 25.97
C ALA A 578 -13.50 -32.18 27.49
N SER A 579 -12.77 -31.36 28.24
CA SER A 579 -13.01 -31.13 29.65
C SER A 579 -14.31 -30.39 29.94
N VAL A 580 -14.69 -29.43 29.06
CA VAL A 580 -15.99 -28.76 29.12
C VAL A 580 -17.12 -29.78 28.93
N HIS A 581 -17.04 -30.67 27.93
CA HIS A 581 -18.03 -31.71 27.70
C HIS A 581 -18.12 -32.66 28.88
N ALA A 582 -16.97 -33.06 29.48
CA ALA A 582 -16.96 -33.93 30.66
C ALA A 582 -17.60 -33.26 31.89
N ALA A 583 -17.27 -32.01 32.17
CA ALA A 583 -17.84 -31.25 33.29
C ALA A 583 -19.36 -31.09 33.16
N LEU A 584 -19.85 -30.60 31.99
CA LEU A 584 -21.29 -30.49 31.71
C LEU A 584 -21.98 -31.85 31.59
N GLY A 585 -21.21 -32.92 31.32
CA GLY A 585 -21.66 -34.32 31.34
C GLY A 585 -21.84 -34.90 32.75
N GLY A 586 -21.45 -34.17 33.80
CA GLY A 586 -21.60 -34.58 35.18
C GLY A 586 -20.37 -35.29 35.76
N ALA A 587 -19.20 -35.03 35.22
CA ALA A 587 -17.94 -35.40 35.88
C ALA A 587 -17.87 -34.78 37.29
N ILE A 588 -17.50 -35.59 38.30
CA ILE A 588 -17.34 -35.07 39.66
C ILE A 588 -16.08 -34.22 39.81
N GLN A 589 -15.07 -34.51 39.00
CA GLN A 589 -13.82 -33.73 38.91
C GLN A 589 -13.27 -33.78 37.49
N THR A 590 -12.69 -32.66 37.01
CA THR A 590 -11.90 -32.64 35.77
C THR A 590 -10.46 -32.19 36.07
N THR A 591 -9.50 -32.86 35.49
CA THR A 591 -8.09 -32.45 35.48
C THR A 591 -7.66 -32.28 34.03
N THR A 592 -7.34 -31.05 33.64
CA THR A 592 -6.99 -30.65 32.27
C THR A 592 -5.52 -30.27 32.22
N VAL A 593 -4.73 -30.98 31.43
CA VAL A 593 -3.27 -30.85 31.40
C VAL A 593 -2.80 -30.51 29.99
N ASP A 594 -2.12 -29.39 29.87
CA ASP A 594 -1.41 -28.98 28.68
C ASP A 594 -0.14 -28.22 29.07
N MET A 595 0.89 -28.26 28.23
CA MET A 595 2.14 -27.55 28.55
C MET A 595 2.12 -26.06 28.16
N SER A 596 1.13 -25.62 27.39
CA SER A 596 0.98 -24.24 26.94
C SER A 596 0.20 -23.41 27.96
N THR A 597 0.82 -22.35 28.46
CA THR A 597 0.15 -21.36 29.33
C THR A 597 -1.03 -20.71 28.61
N THR A 598 -0.86 -20.37 27.34
CA THR A 598 -1.92 -19.77 26.51
C THR A 598 -3.13 -20.68 26.37
N TYR A 599 -2.91 -21.98 26.18
CA TYR A 599 -4.03 -22.95 26.11
C TYR A 599 -4.67 -23.19 27.46
N GLY A 600 -3.89 -23.13 28.55
CA GLY A 600 -4.42 -23.15 29.90
C GLY A 600 -5.34 -21.95 30.21
N GLU A 601 -4.95 -20.74 29.79
CA GLU A 601 -5.78 -19.53 29.86
C GLU A 601 -7.04 -19.68 29.00
N TRP A 602 -6.92 -20.14 27.77
CA TRP A 602 -8.06 -20.37 26.89
C TRP A 602 -9.02 -21.45 27.45
N THR A 603 -8.49 -22.48 28.07
CA THR A 603 -9.29 -23.47 28.80
C THR A 603 -10.07 -22.83 29.95
N ARG A 604 -9.46 -21.91 30.69
CA ARG A 604 -10.13 -21.17 31.78
C ARG A 604 -11.28 -20.34 31.23
N ASP A 605 -11.03 -19.59 30.13
CA ASP A 605 -12.07 -18.77 29.48
C ASP A 605 -13.23 -19.64 28.98
N ASN A 606 -12.94 -20.83 28.42
CA ASN A 606 -13.98 -21.79 28.03
C ASN A 606 -14.75 -22.36 29.25
N PHE A 607 -14.10 -22.58 30.39
CA PHE A 607 -14.75 -22.99 31.62
C PHE A 607 -15.66 -21.90 32.16
N ASP A 608 -15.17 -20.67 32.26
CA ASP A 608 -15.94 -19.50 32.69
C ASP A 608 -17.18 -19.26 31.82
N LEU A 609 -17.02 -19.37 30.48
CA LEU A 609 -18.10 -19.25 29.51
C LEU A 609 -19.22 -20.26 29.75
N ASN A 610 -18.89 -21.46 30.23
CA ASN A 610 -19.84 -22.54 30.52
C ASN A 610 -20.25 -22.63 32.01
N GLY A 611 -19.83 -21.66 32.82
CA GLY A 611 -20.16 -21.64 34.26
C GLY A 611 -19.49 -22.73 35.07
N ILE A 612 -18.41 -23.36 34.57
CA ILE A 612 -17.64 -24.41 35.26
C ILE A 612 -16.69 -23.73 36.24
N ARG A 613 -16.99 -23.86 37.51
CA ARG A 613 -16.24 -23.18 38.59
C ARG A 613 -15.95 -24.17 39.73
N GLY A 614 -15.00 -23.83 40.61
CA GLY A 614 -14.67 -24.58 41.81
C GLY A 614 -13.37 -25.35 41.70
N SER A 615 -12.89 -25.83 42.84
CA SER A 615 -11.61 -26.54 42.99
C SER A 615 -11.58 -27.95 42.38
N ASP A 616 -12.77 -28.49 42.04
CA ASP A 616 -12.91 -29.80 41.40
C ASP A 616 -12.51 -29.79 39.92
N HIS A 617 -12.42 -28.60 39.29
CA HIS A 617 -12.06 -28.43 37.90
C HIS A 617 -10.66 -27.79 37.74
N ARG A 618 -9.64 -28.66 37.71
CA ARG A 618 -8.23 -28.27 37.76
C ARG A 618 -7.68 -28.07 36.33
N ILE A 619 -6.98 -26.96 36.13
CA ILE A 619 -6.20 -26.67 34.89
C ILE A 619 -4.73 -26.64 35.31
N ILE A 620 -3.90 -27.48 34.69
CA ILE A 620 -2.50 -27.68 35.04
C ILE A 620 -1.62 -27.43 33.81
N THR A 621 -0.75 -26.45 33.93
CA THR A 621 0.28 -26.22 32.91
C THR A 621 1.50 -27.09 33.19
N ALA A 622 1.59 -28.24 32.52
CA ALA A 622 2.67 -29.20 32.71
C ALA A 622 2.90 -30.04 31.43
N GLU A 623 4.09 -30.56 31.27
CA GLU A 623 4.39 -31.60 30.28
C GLU A 623 3.70 -32.91 30.69
N CYS A 624 2.89 -33.47 29.76
CA CYS A 624 1.98 -34.58 30.08
C CYS A 624 2.67 -35.85 30.57
N ARG A 625 3.85 -36.22 30.03
CA ARG A 625 4.61 -37.41 30.54
C ARG A 625 5.08 -37.21 31.96
N LYS A 626 5.63 -36.02 32.29
CA LYS A 626 6.04 -35.69 33.67
C LYS A 626 4.86 -35.67 34.63
N PHE A 627 3.74 -35.06 34.18
CA PHE A 627 2.51 -35.07 34.96
C PHE A 627 2.05 -36.52 35.28
N MET A 628 1.95 -37.38 34.23
CA MET A 628 1.56 -38.77 34.43
C MET A 628 2.48 -39.54 35.36
N ALA A 629 3.79 -39.27 35.37
CA ALA A 629 4.77 -39.91 36.25
C ALA A 629 4.57 -39.54 37.71
N GLN A 630 4.10 -38.34 38.03
CA GLN A 630 3.97 -37.79 39.37
C GLN A 630 2.54 -37.89 39.95
N GLU A 631 1.53 -38.08 39.09
CA GLU A 631 0.13 -38.09 39.53
C GLU A 631 -0.21 -39.38 40.25
N LEU A 632 -0.80 -39.21 41.44
CA LEU A 632 -1.20 -40.32 42.32
C LEU A 632 -2.70 -40.62 42.28
N ARG A 633 -3.51 -39.67 41.78
CA ARG A 633 -4.95 -39.83 41.67
C ARG A 633 -5.31 -40.85 40.59
N ARG A 634 -6.46 -41.49 40.79
CA ARG A 634 -7.03 -42.38 39.80
C ARG A 634 -8.25 -41.74 39.16
N TYR A 635 -8.49 -42.10 37.90
CA TYR A 635 -9.52 -41.50 37.04
C TYR A 635 -10.44 -42.58 36.44
N GLY A 636 -11.73 -42.33 36.47
CA GLY A 636 -12.69 -43.23 35.85
C GLY A 636 -12.79 -43.07 34.33
N LEU A 637 -12.31 -41.94 33.81
CA LEU A 637 -12.22 -41.67 32.38
C LEU A 637 -11.00 -40.80 32.07
N ILE A 638 -10.20 -41.22 31.08
CA ILE A 638 -9.04 -40.47 30.60
C ILE A 638 -9.19 -40.22 29.09
N PHE A 639 -8.88 -39.02 28.64
CA PHE A 639 -8.71 -38.71 27.22
C PHE A 639 -7.24 -38.34 26.96
N LEU A 640 -6.65 -38.99 25.96
CA LEU A 640 -5.24 -38.87 25.61
C LEU A 640 -5.16 -38.62 24.08
N ASP A 641 -4.86 -37.38 23.66
CA ASP A 641 -4.80 -36.96 22.25
C ASP A 641 -3.47 -36.26 21.97
N PRO A 642 -2.35 -36.97 21.89
CA PRO A 642 -1.03 -36.37 21.68
C PRO A 642 -0.88 -35.85 20.27
N PRO A 643 -0.13 -34.73 20.06
CA PRO A 643 0.20 -34.23 18.72
C PRO A 643 1.07 -35.25 18.00
N THR A 644 0.94 -35.35 16.65
CA THR A 644 1.73 -36.29 15.82
C THR A 644 3.21 -36.20 16.11
N PHE A 645 3.71 -34.97 16.24
CA PHE A 645 5.12 -34.68 16.55
C PHE A 645 5.22 -33.37 17.36
N SER A 646 6.13 -33.31 18.32
CA SER A 646 6.43 -32.10 19.08
C SER A 646 7.90 -32.02 19.45
N ASN A 647 8.54 -30.89 19.17
CA ASN A 647 9.93 -30.56 19.51
C ASN A 647 10.03 -29.29 20.38
N SER A 648 9.05 -29.04 21.20
CA SER A 648 9.01 -27.86 22.06
C SER A 648 10.23 -27.77 22.98
N LYS A 649 10.86 -26.57 23.03
CA LYS A 649 11.99 -26.29 23.96
C LYS A 649 11.66 -26.50 25.43
N ARG A 650 10.38 -26.65 25.80
CA ARG A 650 9.91 -26.93 27.18
C ARG A 650 9.81 -28.42 27.49
N MET A 651 10.05 -29.29 26.53
CA MET A 651 10.04 -30.74 26.68
C MET A 651 11.46 -31.28 26.91
N ALA A 652 11.59 -32.31 27.70
CA ALA A 652 12.83 -33.09 27.82
C ALA A 652 12.90 -34.12 26.68
N GLY A 653 13.22 -33.64 25.45
CA GLY A 653 13.29 -34.47 24.25
C GLY A 653 12.11 -34.24 23.28
N GLU A 654 12.10 -34.97 22.18
CA GLU A 654 11.06 -34.92 21.14
C GLU A 654 9.98 -35.96 21.45
N LEU A 655 8.71 -35.58 21.16
CA LEU A 655 7.59 -36.51 21.16
C LEU A 655 7.28 -36.92 19.72
N ASP A 656 7.26 -38.21 19.45
CA ASP A 656 6.79 -38.84 18.24
C ASP A 656 5.71 -39.84 18.61
N THR A 657 4.45 -39.56 18.24
CA THR A 657 3.32 -40.40 18.64
C THR A 657 3.41 -41.82 18.12
N GLN A 658 3.96 -42.06 16.91
CA GLN A 658 4.16 -43.43 16.44
C GLN A 658 5.19 -44.20 17.29
N ARG A 659 6.25 -43.58 17.73
CA ARG A 659 7.29 -44.19 18.54
C ARG A 659 6.84 -44.36 19.99
N ASP A 660 6.21 -43.31 20.54
CA ASP A 660 6.06 -43.16 21.99
C ASP A 660 4.67 -43.61 22.53
N HIS A 661 3.73 -44.01 21.64
CA HIS A 661 2.34 -44.30 22.03
C HIS A 661 2.19 -45.41 23.06
N VAL A 662 3.00 -46.46 22.98
CA VAL A 662 2.95 -47.59 23.94
C VAL A 662 3.23 -47.11 25.36
N GLU A 663 4.28 -46.30 25.54
CA GLU A 663 4.64 -45.73 26.84
C GLU A 663 3.56 -44.77 27.35
N LEU A 664 3.02 -43.91 26.45
CA LEU A 664 1.95 -42.97 26.80
C LEU A 664 0.70 -43.70 27.25
N ILE A 665 0.26 -44.71 26.50
CA ILE A 665 -0.92 -45.51 26.82
C ILE A 665 -0.73 -46.25 28.15
N LYS A 666 0.40 -46.93 28.37
CA LYS A 666 0.69 -47.63 29.62
C LYS A 666 0.72 -46.66 30.81
N SER A 667 1.32 -45.49 30.65
CA SER A 667 1.36 -44.46 31.68
C SER A 667 -0.05 -43.92 32.01
N ALA A 668 -0.90 -43.70 31.01
CA ALA A 668 -2.28 -43.28 31.24
C ALA A 668 -3.14 -44.39 31.87
N VAL A 669 -3.00 -45.65 31.42
CA VAL A 669 -3.71 -46.79 31.96
C VAL A 669 -3.35 -47.01 33.44
N ARG A 670 -2.11 -46.76 33.86
CA ARG A 670 -1.72 -46.83 35.27
C ARG A 670 -2.57 -45.90 36.16
N LEU A 671 -3.05 -44.77 35.60
CA LEU A 671 -3.88 -43.81 36.31
C LEU A 671 -5.39 -44.13 36.26
N LEU A 672 -5.81 -45.21 35.60
CA LEU A 672 -7.20 -45.63 35.61
C LEU A 672 -7.64 -46.24 36.97
N GLU A 673 -8.87 -45.94 37.34
CA GLU A 673 -9.61 -46.68 38.37
C GLU A 673 -9.94 -48.11 37.88
N ARG A 674 -10.37 -48.99 38.77
CA ARG A 674 -10.92 -50.30 38.36
C ARG A 674 -12.14 -50.10 37.51
N GLY A 675 -12.20 -50.71 36.32
CA GLY A 675 -13.27 -50.50 35.32
C GLY A 675 -13.21 -49.12 34.62
N GLY A 676 -12.16 -48.32 34.84
CA GLY A 676 -11.95 -47.04 34.15
C GLY A 676 -11.63 -47.22 32.67
N VAL A 677 -11.85 -46.16 31.89
CA VAL A 677 -11.70 -46.17 30.44
C VAL A 677 -10.70 -45.09 30.02
N LEU A 678 -9.79 -45.45 29.13
CA LEU A 678 -8.92 -44.54 28.39
C LEU A 678 -9.47 -44.42 26.94
N ILE A 679 -9.71 -43.22 26.49
CA ILE A 679 -9.92 -42.89 25.08
C ILE A 679 -8.60 -42.34 24.53
N PHE A 680 -7.98 -43.08 23.60
CA PHE A 680 -6.76 -42.68 22.93
C PHE A 680 -7.09 -42.25 21.52
N SER A 681 -6.60 -41.10 21.10
CA SER A 681 -6.82 -40.56 19.75
C SER A 681 -5.50 -40.06 19.14
N THR A 682 -5.45 -40.03 17.79
CA THR A 682 -4.36 -39.40 17.05
C THR A 682 -4.80 -38.99 15.66
N ASN A 683 -4.35 -37.84 15.17
CA ASN A 683 -4.57 -37.34 13.81
C ASN A 683 -3.50 -37.82 12.81
N PHE A 684 -2.56 -38.65 13.22
CA PHE A 684 -1.54 -39.22 12.34
C PHE A 684 -2.12 -40.25 11.38
N ARG A 685 -2.35 -39.90 10.13
CA ARG A 685 -3.03 -40.72 9.11
C ARG A 685 -2.41 -42.11 8.86
N ARG A 686 -1.08 -42.25 9.10
CA ARG A 686 -0.32 -43.50 8.92
C ARG A 686 -0.06 -44.25 10.21
N PHE A 687 -0.67 -43.81 11.29
CA PHE A 687 -0.48 -44.41 12.61
C PHE A 687 -0.87 -45.90 12.61
N LYS A 688 -0.09 -46.71 13.32
CA LYS A 688 -0.34 -48.12 13.59
C LYS A 688 -0.18 -48.36 15.06
N LEU A 689 -1.24 -48.78 15.72
CA LEU A 689 -1.22 -49.15 17.11
C LEU A 689 -0.43 -50.47 17.29
N ASP A 690 0.52 -50.50 18.21
CA ASP A 690 1.27 -51.71 18.56
C ASP A 690 0.43 -52.57 19.55
N THR A 691 -0.40 -53.41 18.98
CA THR A 691 -1.31 -54.26 19.73
C THR A 691 -0.57 -55.39 20.45
N GLU A 692 0.63 -55.81 20.00
CA GLU A 692 1.43 -56.83 20.64
C GLU A 692 2.02 -56.31 21.95
N ALA A 693 2.60 -55.09 21.92
CA ALA A 693 3.14 -54.43 23.11
C ALA A 693 2.06 -54.03 24.13
N LEU A 694 0.79 -54.02 23.75
CA LEU A 694 -0.37 -53.68 24.58
C LEU A 694 -1.32 -54.87 24.81
N ALA A 695 -0.86 -56.10 24.60
CA ALA A 695 -1.68 -57.32 24.67
C ALA A 695 -2.37 -57.55 26.04
N GLU A 696 -1.85 -56.95 27.11
CA GLU A 696 -2.45 -56.98 28.45
C GLU A 696 -3.66 -56.05 28.61
N LEU A 697 -4.06 -55.32 27.59
CA LEU A 697 -5.15 -54.34 27.62
C LEU A 697 -6.31 -54.82 26.72
N LYS A 698 -7.54 -54.49 27.12
CA LYS A 698 -8.70 -54.63 26.26
C LYS A 698 -8.81 -53.38 25.37
N ILE A 699 -8.67 -53.57 24.07
CA ILE A 699 -8.62 -52.48 23.09
C ILE A 699 -9.76 -52.67 22.08
N GLU A 700 -10.54 -51.61 21.90
CA GLU A 700 -11.59 -51.52 20.85
C GLU A 700 -11.29 -50.36 19.93
N ASP A 701 -11.18 -50.57 18.62
CA ASP A 701 -11.10 -49.49 17.62
C ASP A 701 -12.51 -48.89 17.43
N ILE A 702 -12.60 -47.63 17.83
CA ILE A 702 -13.85 -46.84 17.72
C ILE A 702 -13.76 -45.73 16.67
N SER A 703 -12.71 -45.71 15.82
CA SER A 703 -12.46 -44.66 14.83
C SER A 703 -13.68 -44.34 13.98
N ARG A 704 -14.37 -45.40 13.48
CA ARG A 704 -15.58 -45.20 12.66
C ARG A 704 -16.75 -44.57 13.41
N LYS A 705 -16.82 -44.76 14.75
CA LYS A 705 -17.91 -44.21 15.59
C LYS A 705 -17.61 -42.75 15.97
N THR A 706 -16.37 -42.30 15.84
CA THR A 706 -15.91 -41.01 16.29
C THR A 706 -15.68 -40.00 15.14
N VAL A 707 -15.66 -40.44 13.87
CA VAL A 707 -15.66 -39.57 12.68
C VAL A 707 -17.05 -38.99 12.42
N PRO A 708 -17.25 -37.67 12.45
CA PRO A 708 -18.56 -37.06 12.23
C PRO A 708 -18.95 -37.02 10.75
N LEU A 709 -20.22 -36.83 10.46
CA LEU A 709 -20.83 -36.88 9.12
C LEU A 709 -20.14 -35.86 8.15
N ASP A 710 -19.83 -34.71 8.63
CA ASP A 710 -19.15 -33.64 7.85
C ASP A 710 -17.68 -33.97 7.52
N PHE A 711 -17.10 -35.03 8.11
CA PHE A 711 -15.77 -35.57 7.80
C PHE A 711 -15.81 -36.99 7.19
N GLU A 712 -17.00 -37.51 6.84
CA GLU A 712 -17.16 -38.87 6.32
C GLU A 712 -16.30 -39.15 5.07
N ARG A 713 -16.00 -38.11 4.28
CA ARG A 713 -15.11 -38.17 3.10
C ARG A 713 -13.64 -38.35 3.44
N SER A 714 -13.28 -38.03 4.67
CA SER A 714 -11.92 -38.15 5.22
C SER A 714 -11.90 -39.11 6.41
N PRO A 715 -12.23 -40.40 6.24
CA PRO A 715 -12.44 -41.34 7.34
C PRO A 715 -11.17 -41.61 8.18
N ARG A 716 -10.01 -41.14 7.72
CA ARG A 716 -8.74 -41.19 8.43
C ARG A 716 -8.30 -39.82 8.91
N ILE A 717 -9.23 -38.90 9.19
CA ILE A 717 -8.90 -37.58 9.72
C ILE A 717 -8.29 -37.69 11.11
N HIS A 718 -8.80 -38.63 11.90
CA HIS A 718 -8.20 -39.14 13.12
C HIS A 718 -8.47 -40.65 13.27
N GLN A 719 -7.79 -41.30 14.22
CA GLN A 719 -8.03 -42.65 14.64
C GLN A 719 -8.25 -42.64 16.16
N CYS A 720 -9.14 -43.48 16.68
CA CYS A 720 -9.55 -43.45 18.09
C CYS A 720 -9.80 -44.87 18.63
N TRP A 721 -9.31 -45.14 19.84
CA TRP A 721 -9.46 -46.40 20.52
C TRP A 721 -10.00 -46.21 21.93
N GLN A 722 -10.86 -47.12 22.34
CA GLN A 722 -11.26 -47.30 23.73
C GLN A 722 -10.44 -48.42 24.34
N ILE A 723 -9.75 -48.09 25.46
CA ILE A 723 -8.78 -48.96 26.09
C ILE A 723 -9.12 -49.14 27.59
N GLN A 724 -9.11 -50.38 28.06
CA GLN A 724 -9.35 -50.75 29.46
C GLN A 724 -8.30 -51.72 29.94
N ARG A 725 -8.13 -51.85 31.25
CA ARG A 725 -7.35 -52.95 31.82
C ARG A 725 -8.10 -54.25 31.55
N ALA A 726 -7.39 -55.34 31.20
CA ALA A 726 -7.96 -56.67 31.27
C ALA A 726 -8.21 -57.01 32.73
N GLU A 727 -9.40 -57.54 33.06
CA GLU A 727 -9.76 -57.95 34.44
C GLU A 727 -8.89 -59.08 34.94
#